data_4feca57a6f6b265e3934506e51a22b96
#
_entry.id   4feca57a6f6b265e3934506e51a22b96
#
_cell.length_a   1.000
_cell.length_b   1.000
_cell.length_c   1.000
_cell.angle_alpha   90.00
_cell.angle_beta   90.00
_cell.angle_gamma   90.00
#
_symmetry.space_group_name_H-M   'P 1'
#
loop_
_entity.id
_entity.type
_entity.pdbx_description
1 polymer ?
#
loop_
_entity_poly.entity_id
_entity_poly.type
_entity_poly.pdbx_seq_one_letter_code
_entity_poly.pdbx_strand_id
1 'polypeptide(L)'
;MNKQSRYMLRQNLSYYKNRIKYGITKLHSTVSDNYIVFESYGGKKATDSVRAIYDELQKDEKFRSFYFVWAFTDPAAHFDLLENHHTILVKKGTSAYRRYYASARYWINNITVADYLKPRKTQIYIETWHGTPLKRLGCDIETDSDPRQTRSHMHRRYRAKGKKVTFFPSPSPYYSEKIASAFAIGDPSVKFVASGYPRNDKLFHYTSEEIQKKKEALHIPEGKKVLLYTPTWRDSSLDENGAFSLPDGFDVNVLMDMLGSDYILLFRAHHQIGAAKIKDNPVIYDVSDVESVNDLYLVSDLMITDYSSTMFDYANLMRPMVFHMYDADSYEQDVRGLYLSPEELPGPITKTEQELVDAIHRQECEFPYRDKQLEFNQKFNPYEDGNSGKRVIDMCLRALPHKRTLYERFVRYTKKTLNRMRILWLLLRYNVLGFFRSHGMFHNNNSLRLERLKDSHKGERCFLIGNGPSLTGEDLHLLKDEYTFGTNMVYKIFDKTDWRPSFHCVSDTIYASKLGIELSKMVKAPLFTTEHTYRRMRKKPVDTTYVHTIPTERYKVRGNIQAYCMIKATVLSLAAEMAFHMGFKEIYLLGVDCTNPHDKGGHFTDNYTTKEVAETDINRIKTRMHANTLTTKQIGEHIIDRSMEVYALLDSYAKKHNIHIYNATRGGNLEIFPRVKLEDVLSKKMEESK
;
A
#
# COMPACT_ATOMS: atom_id res chain seq x y z
N MET A 1 0.22 -37.17 -19.67
CA MET A 1 0.01 -36.47 -18.39
C MET A 1 -1.37 -35.83 -18.42
N ASN A 2 -2.26 -36.22 -17.52
CA ASN A 2 -3.64 -35.69 -17.48
C ASN A 2 -3.66 -34.20 -17.04
N LYS A 3 -4.82 -33.55 -17.17
CA LYS A 3 -5.03 -32.12 -16.87
C LYS A 3 -4.65 -31.79 -15.41
N GLN A 4 -4.99 -32.69 -14.48
CA GLN A 4 -4.69 -32.57 -13.05
C GLN A 4 -3.18 -32.65 -12.75
N SER A 5 -2.45 -33.60 -13.35
CA SER A 5 -0.99 -33.70 -13.17
C SER A 5 -0.23 -32.48 -13.70
N ARG A 6 -0.69 -31.89 -14.82
CA ARG A 6 -0.12 -30.63 -15.35
C ARG A 6 -0.37 -29.44 -14.41
N TYR A 7 -1.56 -29.39 -13.83
CA TYR A 7 -1.90 -28.34 -12.86
C TYR A 7 -1.04 -28.44 -11.59
N MET A 8 -0.90 -29.65 -11.03
CA MET A 8 -0.05 -29.92 -9.86
C MET A 8 1.42 -29.58 -10.12
N LEU A 9 1.95 -29.93 -11.29
CA LEU A 9 3.32 -29.60 -11.69
C LEU A 9 3.55 -28.10 -11.76
N ARG A 10 2.62 -27.34 -12.37
CA ARG A 10 2.69 -25.88 -12.44
C ARG A 10 2.64 -25.23 -11.05
N GLN A 11 1.79 -25.71 -10.18
CA GLN A 11 1.71 -25.22 -8.81
C GLN A 11 3.02 -25.48 -8.04
N ASN A 12 3.58 -26.68 -8.14
CA ASN A 12 4.86 -27.02 -7.51
C ASN A 12 6.02 -26.17 -8.02
N LEU A 13 6.14 -25.98 -9.33
CA LEU A 13 7.16 -25.10 -9.93
C LEU A 13 7.02 -23.65 -9.45
N SER A 14 5.79 -23.13 -9.41
CA SER A 14 5.51 -21.79 -8.88
C SER A 14 5.88 -21.67 -7.40
N TYR A 15 5.56 -22.67 -6.60
CA TYR A 15 5.93 -22.73 -5.18
C TYR A 15 7.45 -22.67 -4.98
N TYR A 16 8.22 -23.53 -5.65
CA TYR A 16 9.68 -23.55 -5.53
C TYR A 16 10.33 -22.25 -6.00
N LYS A 17 9.86 -21.70 -7.14
CA LYS A 17 10.32 -20.41 -7.66
C LYS A 17 10.11 -19.28 -6.64
N ASN A 18 8.92 -19.21 -6.05
CA ASN A 18 8.59 -18.18 -5.08
C ASN A 18 9.33 -18.41 -3.74
N ARG A 19 9.53 -19.67 -3.33
CA ARG A 19 10.31 -20.03 -2.14
C ARG A 19 11.76 -19.58 -2.24
N ILE A 20 12.39 -19.77 -3.41
CA ILE A 20 13.78 -19.31 -3.67
C ILE A 20 13.82 -17.77 -3.61
N LYS A 21 12.90 -17.08 -4.34
CA LYS A 21 12.82 -15.62 -4.31
C LYS A 21 12.64 -15.06 -2.91
N TYR A 22 11.77 -15.69 -2.11
CA TYR A 22 11.53 -15.27 -0.73
C TYR A 22 12.76 -15.57 0.16
N GLY A 23 13.43 -16.71 -0.03
CA GLY A 23 14.68 -17.04 0.64
C GLY A 23 15.76 -15.98 0.43
N ILE A 24 15.98 -15.58 -0.83
CA ILE A 24 16.90 -14.49 -1.19
C ILE A 24 16.46 -13.18 -0.54
N THR A 25 15.17 -12.85 -0.59
CA THR A 25 14.65 -11.64 0.05
C THR A 25 14.93 -11.64 1.56
N LYS A 26 14.73 -12.79 2.23
CA LYS A 26 15.06 -12.93 3.65
C LYS A 26 16.53 -12.68 3.95
N LEU A 27 17.46 -13.19 3.14
CA LEU A 27 18.90 -12.96 3.32
C LEU A 27 19.26 -11.46 3.28
N HIS A 28 18.55 -10.69 2.46
CA HIS A 28 18.78 -9.25 2.29
C HIS A 28 17.89 -8.34 3.14
N SER A 29 17.09 -8.89 4.05
CA SER A 29 16.16 -8.16 4.91
C SER A 29 16.44 -8.42 6.38
N THR A 30 16.18 -7.42 7.23
CA THR A 30 16.14 -7.55 8.69
C THR A 30 14.73 -7.26 9.18
N VAL A 31 14.32 -7.88 10.28
CA VAL A 31 13.03 -7.60 10.91
C VAL A 31 13.05 -6.20 11.52
N SER A 32 11.99 -5.47 11.27
CA SER A 32 11.72 -4.13 11.82
C SER A 32 10.54 -4.22 12.76
N ASP A 33 10.69 -3.68 13.96
CA ASP A 33 9.71 -3.83 15.04
C ASP A 33 8.42 -3.03 14.81
N ASN A 34 8.45 -2.05 13.91
CA ASN A 34 7.36 -1.12 13.65
C ASN A 34 6.59 -1.40 12.33
N TYR A 35 6.72 -2.59 11.75
CA TYR A 35 5.92 -2.99 10.60
C TYR A 35 4.96 -4.12 10.97
N ILE A 36 3.69 -3.94 10.60
CA ILE A 36 2.63 -4.94 10.71
C ILE A 36 2.09 -5.21 9.31
N VAL A 37 2.07 -6.48 8.88
CA VAL A 37 1.46 -6.88 7.60
C VAL A 37 0.08 -7.43 7.86
N PHE A 38 -0.91 -6.94 7.11
CA PHE A 38 -2.29 -7.37 7.09
C PHE A 38 -2.64 -8.01 5.75
N GLU A 39 -3.31 -9.14 5.77
CA GLU A 39 -3.86 -9.78 4.56
C GLU A 39 -5.17 -10.48 4.92
N SER A 40 -6.30 -9.99 4.41
CA SER A 40 -7.61 -10.57 4.65
C SER A 40 -8.13 -11.26 3.40
N TYR A 41 -8.75 -12.44 3.56
CA TYR A 41 -9.26 -13.30 2.48
C TYR A 41 -8.27 -13.48 1.33
N GLY A 42 -6.99 -13.70 1.68
CA GLY A 42 -5.93 -13.86 0.69
C GLY A 42 -5.65 -12.62 -0.15
N GLY A 43 -5.92 -11.43 0.38
CA GLY A 43 -5.72 -10.13 -0.25
C GLY A 43 -6.85 -9.71 -1.18
N LYS A 44 -8.05 -10.26 -1.01
CA LYS A 44 -9.23 -9.88 -1.80
C LYS A 44 -10.07 -8.78 -1.15
N LYS A 45 -10.10 -8.70 0.19
CA LYS A 45 -10.95 -7.79 0.96
C LYS A 45 -10.18 -7.15 2.11
N ALA A 46 -10.69 -6.03 2.65
CA ALA A 46 -10.17 -5.35 3.84
C ALA A 46 -11.17 -5.45 4.99
N THR A 47 -11.49 -6.66 5.42
CA THR A 47 -12.60 -6.92 6.36
C THR A 47 -12.22 -7.95 7.42
N ASP A 48 -13.22 -8.38 8.22
CA ASP A 48 -13.09 -9.41 9.25
C ASP A 48 -12.20 -8.96 10.43
N SER A 49 -11.78 -9.88 11.27
CA SER A 49 -10.93 -9.65 12.45
C SER A 49 -9.62 -8.92 12.10
N VAL A 50 -9.10 -9.10 10.88
CA VAL A 50 -7.91 -8.42 10.37
C VAL A 50 -8.16 -6.92 10.30
N ARG A 51 -9.32 -6.48 9.80
CA ARG A 51 -9.71 -5.07 9.72
C ARG A 51 -10.00 -4.51 11.12
N ALA A 52 -10.70 -5.25 11.95
CA ALA A 52 -11.01 -4.83 13.31
C ALA A 52 -9.74 -4.58 14.16
N ILE A 53 -8.72 -5.46 14.03
CA ILE A 53 -7.43 -5.24 14.69
C ILE A 53 -6.72 -4.00 14.14
N TYR A 54 -6.76 -3.78 12.83
CA TYR A 54 -6.17 -2.58 12.21
C TYR A 54 -6.84 -1.31 12.72
N ASP A 55 -8.17 -1.27 12.77
CA ASP A 55 -8.92 -0.11 13.23
C ASP A 55 -8.66 0.17 14.73
N GLU A 56 -8.51 -0.88 15.56
CA GLU A 56 -8.19 -0.74 16.98
C GLU A 56 -6.74 -0.26 17.21
N LEU A 57 -5.79 -0.73 16.41
CA LEU A 57 -4.39 -0.28 16.47
C LEU A 57 -4.22 1.20 16.16
N GLN A 58 -5.08 1.77 15.32
CA GLN A 58 -5.05 3.20 15.01
C GLN A 58 -5.43 4.10 16.19
N LYS A 59 -6.23 3.58 17.12
CA LYS A 59 -6.65 4.28 18.34
C LYS A 59 -5.57 4.25 19.43
N ASP A 60 -4.60 3.35 19.32
CA ASP A 60 -3.58 3.14 20.36
C ASP A 60 -2.32 3.96 20.10
N GLU A 61 -2.01 4.92 20.96
CA GLU A 61 -0.85 5.81 20.85
C GLU A 61 0.50 5.07 20.72
N LYS A 62 0.62 3.87 21.30
CA LYS A 62 1.86 3.07 21.21
C LYS A 62 2.18 2.61 19.82
N PHE A 63 1.16 2.49 18.96
CA PHE A 63 1.31 2.10 17.57
C PHE A 63 1.31 3.28 16.59
N ARG A 64 1.25 4.53 17.06
CA ARG A 64 1.23 5.75 16.25
C ARG A 64 2.42 5.87 15.29
N SER A 65 3.58 5.29 15.65
CA SER A 65 4.79 5.27 14.81
C SER A 65 4.94 4.01 13.95
N PHE A 66 3.97 3.11 13.97
CA PHE A 66 4.00 1.88 13.20
C PHE A 66 3.51 2.11 11.77
N TYR A 67 4.01 1.27 10.87
CA TYR A 67 3.55 1.19 9.48
C TYR A 67 2.66 -0.02 9.30
N PHE A 68 1.48 0.20 8.75
CA PHE A 68 0.46 -0.79 8.50
C PHE A 68 0.50 -1.20 7.02
N VAL A 69 0.99 -2.39 6.73
CA VAL A 69 1.18 -2.87 5.36
C VAL A 69 0.05 -3.80 4.96
N TRP A 70 -0.87 -3.33 4.15
CA TRP A 70 -1.95 -4.14 3.61
C TRP A 70 -1.55 -4.79 2.27
N ALA A 71 -1.73 -6.12 2.19
CA ALA A 71 -1.40 -6.91 1.01
C ALA A 71 -2.66 -7.30 0.24
N PHE A 72 -2.82 -6.78 -0.99
CA PHE A 72 -3.98 -7.01 -1.83
C PHE A 72 -3.64 -7.64 -3.17
N THR A 73 -4.59 -8.35 -3.77
CA THR A 73 -4.56 -8.76 -5.17
C THR A 73 -4.72 -7.55 -6.09
N ASP A 74 -5.64 -6.65 -5.74
CA ASP A 74 -5.83 -5.34 -6.36
C ASP A 74 -5.79 -4.23 -5.31
N PRO A 75 -4.65 -3.56 -5.11
CA PRO A 75 -4.53 -2.45 -4.16
C PRO A 75 -5.37 -1.22 -4.52
N ALA A 76 -5.76 -1.06 -5.79
CA ALA A 76 -6.50 0.13 -6.23
C ALA A 76 -7.92 0.17 -5.66
N ALA A 77 -8.52 -0.98 -5.40
CA ALA A 77 -9.85 -1.10 -4.82
C ALA A 77 -9.93 -0.68 -3.33
N HIS A 78 -8.78 -0.37 -2.69
CA HIS A 78 -8.70 -0.11 -1.24
C HIS A 78 -7.90 1.17 -0.93
N PHE A 79 -8.00 2.20 -1.77
CA PHE A 79 -7.30 3.47 -1.55
C PHE A 79 -7.84 4.28 -0.36
N ASP A 80 -9.05 4.00 0.10
CA ASP A 80 -9.64 4.51 1.35
C ASP A 80 -8.72 4.27 2.57
N LEU A 81 -8.04 3.14 2.62
CA LEU A 81 -7.10 2.84 3.70
C LEU A 81 -5.89 3.80 3.78
N LEU A 82 -5.62 4.55 2.71
CA LEU A 82 -4.53 5.54 2.67
C LEU A 82 -4.87 6.85 3.38
N GLU A 83 -6.09 7.03 3.86
CA GLU A 83 -6.43 8.12 4.78
C GLU A 83 -5.57 8.07 6.04
N ASN A 84 -5.20 6.88 6.47
CA ASN A 84 -4.14 6.72 7.48
C ASN A 84 -2.76 6.82 6.83
N HIS A 85 -2.04 7.89 7.12
CA HIS A 85 -0.72 8.20 6.57
C HIS A 85 0.37 7.16 6.84
N HIS A 86 0.18 6.25 7.79
CA HIS A 86 1.08 5.14 8.09
C HIS A 86 0.71 3.85 7.36
N THR A 87 -0.32 3.86 6.51
CA THR A 87 -0.74 2.69 5.73
C THR A 87 0.01 2.60 4.41
N ILE A 88 0.42 1.39 4.06
CA ILE A 88 1.14 1.05 2.82
C ILE A 88 0.38 -0.07 2.14
N LEU A 89 -0.02 0.14 0.87
CA LEU A 89 -0.66 -0.90 0.08
C LEU A 89 0.37 -1.60 -0.80
N VAL A 90 0.34 -2.93 -0.82
CA VAL A 90 1.24 -3.74 -1.64
C VAL A 90 0.48 -4.78 -2.47
N LYS A 91 0.86 -4.92 -3.73
CA LYS A 91 0.29 -5.95 -4.60
C LYS A 91 0.87 -7.32 -4.26
N LYS A 92 -0.01 -8.30 -4.04
CA LYS A 92 0.34 -9.69 -3.75
C LYS A 92 1.25 -10.30 -4.84
N GLY A 93 2.21 -11.12 -4.43
CA GLY A 93 3.14 -11.79 -5.34
C GLY A 93 4.30 -10.93 -5.88
N THR A 94 4.34 -9.62 -5.59
CA THR A 94 5.42 -8.71 -6.01
C THR A 94 6.68 -8.84 -5.15
N SER A 95 7.76 -8.16 -5.53
CA SER A 95 8.97 -8.05 -4.71
C SER A 95 8.73 -7.28 -3.41
N ALA A 96 7.88 -6.24 -3.45
CA ALA A 96 7.47 -5.47 -2.27
C ALA A 96 6.72 -6.35 -1.27
N TYR A 97 5.74 -7.14 -1.72
CA TYR A 97 5.02 -8.13 -0.92
C TYR A 97 5.99 -9.07 -0.17
N ARG A 98 6.94 -9.71 -0.90
CA ARG A 98 7.92 -10.59 -0.26
C ARG A 98 8.82 -9.86 0.71
N ARG A 99 9.20 -8.61 0.41
CA ARG A 99 10.06 -7.79 1.28
C ARG A 99 9.37 -7.45 2.60
N TYR A 100 8.11 -7.02 2.57
CA TYR A 100 7.38 -6.69 3.79
C TYR A 100 7.14 -7.93 4.64
N TYR A 101 6.72 -9.06 4.05
CA TYR A 101 6.63 -10.32 4.80
C TYR A 101 7.98 -10.78 5.39
N ALA A 102 9.10 -10.50 4.74
CA ALA A 102 10.43 -10.83 5.25
C ALA A 102 10.93 -9.89 6.37
N SER A 103 10.37 -8.66 6.45
CA SER A 103 10.88 -7.60 7.33
C SER A 103 9.88 -7.12 8.40
N ALA A 104 8.58 -7.33 8.25
CA ALA A 104 7.61 -6.96 9.26
C ALA A 104 7.70 -7.84 10.51
N ARG A 105 7.61 -7.23 11.68
CA ARG A 105 7.58 -7.94 12.97
C ARG A 105 6.33 -8.78 13.12
N TYR A 106 5.19 -8.25 12.70
CA TYR A 106 3.88 -8.85 12.90
C TYR A 106 3.20 -9.14 11.57
N TRP A 107 2.59 -10.32 11.47
CA TRP A 107 1.74 -10.74 10.37
C TRP A 107 0.35 -11.04 10.93
N ILE A 108 -0.69 -10.47 10.36
CA ILE A 108 -2.08 -10.66 10.80
C ILE A 108 -2.91 -11.06 9.58
N ASN A 109 -3.47 -12.26 9.62
CA ASN A 109 -4.20 -12.85 8.52
C ASN A 109 -5.42 -13.63 9.04
N ASN A 110 -6.45 -13.77 8.21
CA ASN A 110 -7.61 -14.63 8.50
C ASN A 110 -7.75 -15.86 7.59
N ILE A 111 -6.90 -15.93 6.59
CA ILE A 111 -6.65 -17.15 5.80
C ILE A 111 -5.13 -17.34 5.78
N THR A 112 -4.68 -18.55 5.99
CA THR A 112 -3.26 -18.84 6.04
C THR A 112 -2.50 -18.29 4.85
N VAL A 113 -1.39 -17.62 5.14
CA VAL A 113 -0.50 -17.03 4.12
C VAL A 113 -0.01 -18.06 3.10
N ALA A 114 0.45 -17.57 1.95
CA ALA A 114 1.01 -18.40 0.90
C ALA A 114 2.05 -19.41 1.44
N ASP A 115 2.01 -20.66 0.97
CA ASP A 115 2.79 -21.77 1.52
C ASP A 115 4.31 -21.52 1.52
N TYR A 116 4.83 -20.75 0.56
CA TYR A 116 6.24 -20.40 0.46
C TYR A 116 6.71 -19.36 1.48
N LEU A 117 5.80 -18.59 2.07
CA LEU A 117 6.12 -17.65 3.14
C LEU A 117 6.33 -18.40 4.46
N LYS A 118 7.50 -18.23 5.04
CA LYS A 118 7.87 -18.79 6.34
C LYS A 118 8.36 -17.67 7.25
N PRO A 119 7.70 -17.40 8.39
CA PRO A 119 8.17 -16.39 9.33
C PRO A 119 9.55 -16.77 9.91
N ARG A 120 10.27 -15.78 10.38
CA ARG A 120 11.47 -15.98 11.20
C ARG A 120 11.05 -16.27 12.65
N LYS A 121 11.93 -16.83 13.44
CA LYS A 121 11.72 -17.02 14.90
C LYS A 121 11.43 -15.70 15.65
N THR A 122 11.85 -14.58 15.07
CA THR A 122 11.67 -13.23 15.63
C THR A 122 10.42 -12.54 15.10
N GLN A 123 9.67 -13.13 14.19
CA GLN A 123 8.41 -12.61 13.68
C GLN A 123 7.24 -13.29 14.40
N ILE A 124 6.18 -12.56 14.63
CA ILE A 124 4.93 -13.03 15.23
C ILE A 124 3.88 -13.13 14.14
N TYR A 125 3.32 -14.31 13.95
CA TYR A 125 2.25 -14.55 13.01
C TYR A 125 0.96 -14.87 13.77
N ILE A 126 -0.02 -13.98 13.63
CA ILE A 126 -1.37 -14.09 14.19
C ILE A 126 -2.30 -14.53 13.07
N GLU A 127 -2.90 -15.70 13.23
CA GLU A 127 -3.92 -16.25 12.32
C GLU A 127 -5.26 -16.14 13.01
N THR A 128 -6.08 -15.17 12.59
CA THR A 128 -7.39 -14.93 13.23
C THR A 128 -8.43 -15.94 12.81
N TRP A 129 -8.16 -16.70 11.74
CA TRP A 129 -9.14 -17.52 11.08
C TRP A 129 -10.38 -16.72 10.68
N HIS A 130 -11.44 -17.39 10.20
CA HIS A 130 -12.60 -16.68 9.64
C HIS A 130 -13.96 -17.29 10.08
N GLY A 131 -13.96 -18.07 11.15
CA GLY A 131 -15.19 -18.61 11.76
C GLY A 131 -14.91 -19.79 12.67
N THR A 132 -15.82 -20.01 13.61
CA THR A 132 -15.81 -21.19 14.48
C THR A 132 -16.13 -22.43 13.65
N PRO A 133 -15.34 -23.52 13.74
CA PRO A 133 -15.54 -24.67 12.88
C PRO A 133 -16.85 -25.43 13.21
N LEU A 134 -17.74 -25.45 12.25
CA LEU A 134 -18.90 -26.38 12.26
C LEU A 134 -18.57 -27.66 11.52
N LYS A 135 -17.88 -27.58 10.41
CA LYS A 135 -17.46 -28.69 9.55
C LYS A 135 -16.05 -29.16 9.92
N ARG A 136 -15.76 -30.44 9.77
CA ARG A 136 -14.41 -30.98 9.96
C ARG A 136 -13.43 -30.30 9.02
N LEU A 137 -12.24 -30.02 9.53
CA LEU A 137 -11.20 -29.27 8.82
C LEU A 137 -9.86 -30.03 8.81
N GLY A 138 -9.07 -29.76 7.80
CA GLY A 138 -7.66 -30.14 7.75
C GLY A 138 -7.37 -31.61 8.06
N CYS A 139 -6.69 -31.88 9.18
CA CYS A 139 -6.31 -33.24 9.59
C CYS A 139 -7.49 -34.10 10.10
N ASP A 140 -8.63 -33.49 10.42
CA ASP A 140 -9.81 -34.18 10.90
C ASP A 140 -10.74 -34.66 9.77
N ILE A 141 -10.41 -34.34 8.52
CA ILE A 141 -11.11 -34.84 7.34
C ILE A 141 -10.60 -36.24 7.01
N GLU A 142 -11.51 -37.22 7.03
CA GLU A 142 -11.18 -38.63 6.82
C GLU A 142 -11.43 -39.12 5.39
N THR A 143 -12.16 -38.34 4.59
CA THR A 143 -12.55 -38.67 3.20
C THR A 143 -11.67 -37.99 2.16
N ASP A 144 -11.52 -38.58 0.95
CA ASP A 144 -10.88 -37.99 -0.21
C ASP A 144 -11.90 -37.20 -1.07
N SER A 145 -12.75 -36.41 -0.45
CA SER A 145 -13.85 -35.68 -1.10
C SER A 145 -13.42 -34.44 -1.94
N ASP A 146 -12.19 -33.95 -1.79
CA ASP A 146 -11.71 -32.80 -2.58
C ASP A 146 -11.07 -33.25 -3.91
N PRO A 147 -11.71 -33.02 -5.07
CA PRO A 147 -11.17 -33.41 -6.37
C PRO A 147 -9.85 -32.73 -6.74
N ARG A 148 -9.47 -31.67 -6.01
CA ARG A 148 -8.26 -30.86 -6.30
C ARG A 148 -7.01 -31.37 -5.59
N GLN A 149 -7.14 -32.17 -4.51
CA GLN A 149 -6.02 -32.64 -3.71
C GLN A 149 -6.34 -33.92 -2.94
N THR A 150 -5.33 -34.76 -2.73
CA THR A 150 -5.48 -35.95 -1.87
C THR A 150 -5.52 -35.59 -0.39
N ARG A 151 -6.18 -36.40 0.44
CA ARG A 151 -6.21 -36.28 1.90
C ARG A 151 -4.79 -36.12 2.49
N SER A 152 -3.87 -36.97 2.09
CA SER A 152 -2.48 -36.92 2.57
C SER A 152 -1.77 -35.59 2.24
N HIS A 153 -2.06 -34.99 1.08
CA HIS A 153 -1.52 -33.69 0.71
C HIS A 153 -2.14 -32.57 1.54
N MET A 154 -3.44 -32.61 1.75
CA MET A 154 -4.16 -31.66 2.60
C MET A 154 -3.66 -31.71 4.06
N HIS A 155 -3.58 -32.89 4.68
CA HIS A 155 -3.06 -33.07 6.04
C HIS A 155 -1.65 -32.51 6.19
N ARG A 156 -0.75 -32.77 5.22
CA ARG A 156 0.62 -32.21 5.22
C ARG A 156 0.62 -30.69 5.18
N ARG A 157 -0.26 -30.10 4.36
CA ARG A 157 -0.40 -28.64 4.27
C ARG A 157 -0.89 -28.02 5.59
N TYR A 158 -1.95 -28.59 6.18
CA TYR A 158 -2.48 -28.08 7.45
C TYR A 158 -1.46 -28.16 8.58
N ARG A 159 -0.76 -29.30 8.72
CA ARG A 159 0.36 -29.45 9.68
C ARG A 159 1.47 -28.40 9.45
N ALA A 160 1.83 -28.16 8.19
CA ALA A 160 2.84 -27.16 7.85
C ALA A 160 2.37 -25.73 8.16
N LYS A 161 1.09 -25.44 8.01
CA LYS A 161 0.48 -24.16 8.33
C LYS A 161 0.44 -23.94 9.85
N GLY A 162 -0.04 -24.89 10.62
CA GLY A 162 -0.07 -24.82 12.09
C GLY A 162 1.30 -24.54 12.71
N LYS A 163 2.38 -25.09 12.12
CA LYS A 163 3.76 -24.84 12.57
C LYS A 163 4.22 -23.39 12.35
N LYS A 164 3.63 -22.65 11.41
CA LYS A 164 4.01 -21.26 11.10
C LYS A 164 3.41 -20.25 12.05
N VAL A 165 2.18 -20.52 12.52
CA VAL A 165 1.39 -19.60 13.33
C VAL A 165 1.98 -19.48 14.73
N THR A 166 2.07 -18.25 15.23
CA THR A 166 2.47 -17.98 16.61
C THR A 166 1.24 -17.98 17.52
N PHE A 167 0.19 -17.26 17.13
CA PHE A 167 -1.04 -17.12 17.93
C PHE A 167 -2.29 -17.30 17.08
N PHE A 168 -3.29 -17.95 17.68
CA PHE A 168 -4.67 -18.00 17.22
C PHE A 168 -5.56 -17.28 18.23
N PRO A 169 -6.13 -16.11 17.93
CA PRO A 169 -7.28 -15.56 18.66
C PRO A 169 -8.41 -16.55 18.70
N SER A 170 -8.96 -16.80 19.88
CA SER A 170 -9.94 -17.84 20.12
C SER A 170 -11.18 -17.29 20.81
N PRO A 171 -12.41 -17.58 20.30
CA PRO A 171 -13.65 -17.23 20.97
C PRO A 171 -14.03 -18.22 22.08
N SER A 172 -13.44 -19.44 22.10
CA SER A 172 -13.83 -20.48 23.04
C SER A 172 -12.82 -21.63 23.16
N PRO A 173 -12.89 -22.43 24.25
CA PRO A 173 -12.15 -23.68 24.35
C PRO A 173 -12.45 -24.65 23.20
N TYR A 174 -13.73 -24.73 22.79
CA TYR A 174 -14.15 -25.54 21.64
C TYR A 174 -13.40 -25.21 20.37
N TYR A 175 -13.34 -23.90 20.01
CA TYR A 175 -12.58 -23.45 18.85
C TYR A 175 -11.11 -23.86 18.95
N SER A 176 -10.50 -23.65 20.11
CA SER A 176 -9.08 -23.98 20.34
C SER A 176 -8.81 -25.45 20.13
N GLU A 177 -9.69 -26.33 20.63
CA GLU A 177 -9.59 -27.77 20.47
C GLU A 177 -9.70 -28.20 19.00
N LYS A 178 -10.75 -27.72 18.30
CA LYS A 178 -11.01 -28.14 16.91
C LYS A 178 -9.95 -27.61 15.94
N ILE A 179 -9.51 -26.37 16.10
CA ILE A 179 -8.42 -25.83 15.28
C ILE A 179 -7.07 -26.50 15.62
N ALA A 180 -6.81 -26.82 16.88
CA ALA A 180 -5.60 -27.54 17.25
C ALA A 180 -5.54 -28.91 16.59
N SER A 181 -6.63 -29.65 16.61
CA SER A 181 -6.76 -30.95 15.94
C SER A 181 -6.57 -30.80 14.42
N ALA A 182 -7.35 -29.92 13.80
CA ALA A 182 -7.32 -29.72 12.35
C ALA A 182 -5.93 -29.33 11.82
N PHE A 183 -5.17 -28.56 12.58
CA PHE A 183 -3.80 -28.14 12.22
C PHE A 183 -2.69 -29.00 12.82
N ALA A 184 -3.06 -30.07 13.55
CA ALA A 184 -2.15 -30.98 14.28
C ALA A 184 -1.18 -30.22 15.19
N ILE A 185 -1.71 -29.34 16.03
CA ILE A 185 -0.99 -28.59 17.06
C ILE A 185 -1.01 -29.42 18.34
N GLY A 186 0.17 -29.80 18.82
CA GLY A 186 0.28 -30.74 19.96
C GLY A 186 -0.13 -30.14 21.31
N ASP A 187 0.13 -28.86 21.53
CA ASP A 187 -0.24 -28.14 22.75
C ASP A 187 -1.02 -26.88 22.41
N PRO A 188 -2.36 -26.89 22.56
CA PRO A 188 -3.18 -25.71 22.29
C PRO A 188 -2.86 -24.51 23.17
N SER A 189 -2.47 -24.73 24.43
CA SER A 189 -2.26 -23.64 25.40
C SER A 189 -1.15 -22.67 25.01
N VAL A 190 -0.20 -23.09 24.19
CA VAL A 190 0.95 -22.30 23.74
C VAL A 190 0.58 -21.33 22.61
N LYS A 191 -0.50 -21.61 21.86
CA LYS A 191 -0.83 -20.87 20.61
C LYS A 191 -2.18 -20.17 20.63
N PHE A 192 -3.11 -20.64 21.44
CA PHE A 192 -4.46 -20.07 21.48
C PHE A 192 -4.58 -19.01 22.58
N VAL A 193 -5.19 -17.90 22.20
CA VAL A 193 -5.38 -16.74 23.07
C VAL A 193 -6.87 -16.53 23.26
N ALA A 194 -7.32 -16.62 24.51
CA ALA A 194 -8.72 -16.41 24.90
C ALA A 194 -9.09 -14.92 24.72
N SER A 195 -9.42 -14.53 23.51
CA SER A 195 -9.64 -13.12 23.16
C SER A 195 -11.03 -12.82 22.62
N GLY A 196 -11.75 -13.79 22.08
CA GLY A 196 -12.86 -13.56 21.17
C GLY A 196 -12.41 -13.26 19.74
N TYR A 197 -13.36 -13.02 18.84
CA TYR A 197 -13.13 -12.58 17.48
C TYR A 197 -13.21 -11.04 17.37
N PRO A 198 -12.13 -10.32 17.04
CA PRO A 198 -12.17 -8.86 16.89
C PRO A 198 -13.26 -8.33 15.96
N ARG A 199 -13.66 -9.09 14.93
CA ARG A 199 -14.76 -8.70 14.03
C ARG A 199 -16.10 -8.57 14.74
N ASN A 200 -16.29 -9.30 15.84
CA ASN A 200 -17.54 -9.30 16.58
C ASN A 200 -17.66 -8.18 17.59
N ASP A 201 -16.57 -7.46 17.89
CA ASP A 201 -16.60 -6.34 18.86
C ASP A 201 -17.70 -5.33 18.54
N LYS A 202 -17.96 -5.06 17.25
CA LYS A 202 -19.02 -4.16 16.84
C LYS A 202 -20.44 -4.68 17.08
N LEU A 203 -20.62 -5.97 17.34
CA LEU A 203 -21.92 -6.54 17.72
C LEU A 203 -22.30 -6.23 19.17
N PHE A 204 -21.35 -5.72 19.96
CA PHE A 204 -21.54 -5.30 21.35
C PHE A 204 -21.52 -3.77 21.50
N HIS A 205 -21.00 -3.07 20.49
CA HIS A 205 -20.83 -1.61 20.49
C HIS A 205 -21.51 -1.00 19.25
N TYR A 206 -22.81 -0.83 19.31
CA TYR A 206 -23.58 -0.20 18.26
C TYR A 206 -24.70 0.66 18.84
N THR A 207 -25.13 1.66 18.08
CA THR A 207 -26.27 2.52 18.41
C THR A 207 -27.43 2.27 17.47
N SER A 208 -28.64 2.61 17.89
CA SER A 208 -29.83 2.55 17.03
C SER A 208 -29.67 3.41 15.78
N GLU A 209 -28.97 4.54 15.92
CA GLU A 209 -28.67 5.46 14.83
C GLU A 209 -27.74 4.86 13.77
N GLU A 210 -26.73 4.09 14.20
CA GLU A 210 -25.84 3.36 13.29
C GLU A 210 -26.58 2.25 12.53
N ILE A 211 -27.48 1.53 13.22
CA ILE A 211 -28.35 0.52 12.56
C ILE A 211 -29.24 1.20 11.52
N GLN A 212 -29.88 2.34 11.87
CA GLN A 212 -30.76 3.07 10.96
C GLN A 212 -30.00 3.54 9.71
N LYS A 213 -28.84 4.14 9.87
CA LYS A 213 -27.96 4.54 8.74
C LYS A 213 -27.60 3.35 7.83
N LYS A 214 -27.37 2.17 8.41
CA LYS A 214 -27.10 0.96 7.63
C LYS A 214 -28.32 0.45 6.90
N LYS A 215 -29.52 0.50 7.53
CA LYS A 215 -30.79 0.17 6.87
C LYS A 215 -31.04 1.11 5.70
N GLU A 216 -30.83 2.42 5.87
CA GLU A 216 -30.94 3.43 4.81
C GLU A 216 -29.97 3.18 3.64
N ALA A 217 -28.71 2.87 3.94
CA ALA A 217 -27.68 2.55 2.93
C ALA A 217 -28.02 1.27 2.12
N LEU A 218 -28.77 0.35 2.72
CA LEU A 218 -29.29 -0.85 2.04
C LEU A 218 -30.67 -0.65 1.43
N HIS A 219 -31.23 0.57 1.50
CA HIS A 219 -32.56 0.93 1.02
C HIS A 219 -33.69 0.10 1.65
N ILE A 220 -33.54 -0.32 2.90
CA ILE A 220 -34.54 -1.08 3.65
C ILE A 220 -35.64 -0.12 4.12
N PRO A 221 -36.92 -0.32 3.75
CA PRO A 221 -38.00 0.54 4.17
C PRO A 221 -38.22 0.49 5.68
N GLU A 222 -38.65 1.61 6.26
CA GLU A 222 -38.96 1.70 7.67
C GLU A 222 -40.16 0.81 8.05
N GLY A 223 -40.12 0.23 9.24
CA GLY A 223 -41.18 -0.62 9.77
C GLY A 223 -41.20 -2.05 9.24
N LYS A 224 -40.31 -2.43 8.33
CA LYS A 224 -40.19 -3.82 7.84
C LYS A 224 -39.35 -4.68 8.76
N LYS A 225 -39.74 -5.95 8.89
CA LYS A 225 -38.95 -7.00 9.52
C LYS A 225 -37.89 -7.52 8.55
N VAL A 226 -36.67 -7.64 9.00
CA VAL A 226 -35.52 -7.97 8.16
C VAL A 226 -35.04 -9.39 8.44
N LEU A 227 -35.20 -10.26 7.48
CA LEU A 227 -34.68 -11.63 7.51
C LEU A 227 -33.31 -11.65 6.79
N LEU A 228 -32.32 -12.30 7.39
CA LEU A 228 -31.04 -12.53 6.75
C LEU A 228 -30.89 -14.00 6.38
N TYR A 229 -30.81 -14.33 5.10
CA TYR A 229 -30.58 -15.71 4.65
C TYR A 229 -29.13 -15.89 4.18
N THR A 230 -28.41 -16.80 4.85
CA THR A 230 -27.01 -17.10 4.58
C THR A 230 -26.81 -18.59 4.24
N PRO A 231 -27.21 -19.02 3.02
CA PRO A 231 -27.06 -20.42 2.62
C PRO A 231 -25.60 -20.81 2.42
N THR A 232 -25.30 -22.09 2.68
CA THR A 232 -23.99 -22.66 2.31
C THR A 232 -24.06 -23.30 0.92
N TRP A 233 -22.94 -23.23 0.21
CA TRP A 233 -22.76 -23.91 -1.07
C TRP A 233 -22.52 -25.40 -0.85
N ARG A 234 -22.82 -26.21 -1.88
CA ARG A 234 -22.57 -27.64 -1.89
C ARG A 234 -21.34 -27.98 -2.73
N ASP A 235 -20.45 -28.81 -2.18
CA ASP A 235 -19.23 -29.24 -2.88
C ASP A 235 -19.54 -30.04 -4.17
N SER A 236 -20.74 -30.68 -4.23
CA SER A 236 -21.21 -31.49 -5.36
C SER A 236 -21.94 -30.71 -6.46
N SER A 237 -22.35 -29.47 -6.22
CA SER A 237 -23.21 -28.68 -7.12
C SER A 237 -22.42 -27.69 -7.98
N LEU A 238 -21.52 -28.19 -8.83
CA LEU A 238 -20.82 -27.38 -9.82
C LEU A 238 -21.64 -27.34 -11.12
N ASP A 239 -21.93 -26.14 -11.61
CA ASP A 239 -22.50 -25.96 -12.95
C ASP A 239 -21.46 -26.21 -14.07
N GLU A 240 -21.90 -26.20 -15.32
CA GLU A 240 -21.04 -26.43 -16.50
C GLU A 240 -19.90 -25.40 -16.63
N ASN A 241 -20.04 -24.22 -15.98
CA ASN A 241 -19.05 -23.13 -15.96
C ASN A 241 -18.10 -23.21 -14.74
N GLY A 242 -18.31 -24.18 -13.84
CA GLY A 242 -17.51 -24.36 -12.63
C GLY A 242 -17.91 -23.42 -11.49
N ALA A 243 -19.09 -22.80 -11.55
CA ALA A 243 -19.71 -22.07 -10.45
C ALA A 243 -20.58 -23.03 -9.62
N PHE A 244 -20.64 -22.80 -8.31
CA PHE A 244 -21.52 -23.56 -7.43
C PHE A 244 -22.97 -23.05 -7.56
N SER A 245 -23.94 -23.94 -7.59
CA SER A 245 -25.37 -23.63 -7.53
C SER A 245 -25.92 -23.84 -6.12
N LEU A 246 -27.02 -23.19 -5.80
CA LEU A 246 -27.87 -23.61 -4.67
C LEU A 246 -28.48 -24.96 -5.04
N PRO A 247 -28.64 -25.89 -4.05
CA PRO A 247 -29.31 -27.15 -4.31
C PRO A 247 -30.78 -26.91 -4.65
N ASP A 248 -31.33 -27.73 -5.50
CA ASP A 248 -32.76 -27.75 -5.81
C ASP A 248 -33.58 -28.11 -4.57
N GLY A 249 -34.79 -27.57 -4.45
CA GLY A 249 -35.73 -27.93 -3.38
C GLY A 249 -36.12 -26.80 -2.42
N PHE A 250 -35.56 -25.58 -2.61
CA PHE A 250 -36.00 -24.41 -1.85
C PHE A 250 -36.07 -23.17 -2.75
N ASP A 251 -37.24 -22.52 -2.79
CA ASP A 251 -37.46 -21.27 -3.54
C ASP A 251 -37.72 -20.09 -2.58
N VAL A 252 -36.77 -19.16 -2.50
CA VAL A 252 -36.87 -17.95 -1.67
C VAL A 252 -38.08 -17.07 -2.05
N ASN A 253 -38.56 -17.11 -3.30
CA ASN A 253 -39.71 -16.33 -3.73
C ASN A 253 -40.98 -16.91 -3.13
N VAL A 254 -41.15 -18.24 -3.10
CA VAL A 254 -42.26 -18.92 -2.46
C VAL A 254 -42.30 -18.60 -0.96
N LEU A 255 -41.14 -18.61 -0.30
CA LEU A 255 -41.04 -18.20 1.10
C LEU A 255 -41.55 -16.78 1.32
N MET A 256 -41.11 -15.82 0.49
CA MET A 256 -41.50 -14.42 0.67
C MET A 256 -42.96 -14.15 0.30
N ASP A 257 -43.51 -14.88 -0.67
CA ASP A 257 -44.94 -14.84 -0.97
C ASP A 257 -45.82 -15.34 0.20
N MET A 258 -45.36 -16.36 0.93
CA MET A 258 -46.05 -16.90 2.12
C MET A 258 -45.94 -15.97 3.34
N LEU A 259 -44.79 -15.28 3.53
CA LEU A 259 -44.56 -14.35 4.64
C LEU A 259 -45.26 -13.01 4.43
N GLY A 260 -45.50 -12.62 3.18
CA GLY A 260 -46.17 -11.36 2.83
C GLY A 260 -45.27 -10.10 2.89
N SER A 261 -45.91 -8.98 2.67
CA SER A 261 -45.22 -7.70 2.43
C SER A 261 -44.52 -7.06 3.64
N ASP A 262 -44.75 -7.56 4.85
CA ASP A 262 -44.15 -7.01 6.07
C ASP A 262 -42.66 -7.38 6.25
N TYR A 263 -42.18 -8.30 5.44
CA TYR A 263 -40.83 -8.81 5.50
C TYR A 263 -39.95 -8.34 4.33
N ILE A 264 -38.66 -8.18 4.61
CA ILE A 264 -37.57 -8.01 3.64
C ILE A 264 -36.57 -9.15 3.84
N LEU A 265 -36.16 -9.79 2.76
CA LEU A 265 -35.11 -10.82 2.79
C LEU A 265 -33.81 -10.24 2.28
N LEU A 266 -32.77 -10.21 3.12
CA LEU A 266 -31.38 -10.00 2.74
C LEU A 266 -30.78 -11.34 2.37
N PHE A 267 -30.59 -11.56 1.09
CA PHE A 267 -29.97 -12.79 0.57
C PHE A 267 -28.47 -12.57 0.43
N ARG A 268 -27.69 -13.40 1.14
CA ARG A 268 -26.22 -13.36 1.05
C ARG A 268 -25.67 -14.70 0.57
N ALA A 269 -25.42 -14.80 -0.71
CA ALA A 269 -24.73 -15.96 -1.28
C ALA A 269 -23.25 -16.00 -0.90
N HIS A 270 -22.67 -17.19 -0.86
CA HIS A 270 -21.24 -17.36 -0.77
C HIS A 270 -20.58 -16.89 -2.10
N HIS A 271 -19.44 -16.21 -2.02
CA HIS A 271 -18.71 -15.64 -3.18
C HIS A 271 -18.32 -16.65 -4.29
N GLN A 272 -18.60 -17.93 -4.11
CA GLN A 272 -18.40 -18.99 -5.09
C GLN A 272 -19.72 -19.46 -5.74
N ILE A 273 -20.86 -18.97 -5.29
CA ILE A 273 -22.15 -19.21 -5.95
C ILE A 273 -22.22 -18.23 -7.11
N GLY A 274 -22.37 -18.74 -8.35
CA GLY A 274 -22.70 -17.92 -9.52
C GLY A 274 -24.03 -17.20 -9.26
N ALA A 275 -24.26 -16.06 -9.94
CA ALA A 275 -25.45 -15.24 -9.73
C ALA A 275 -26.69 -16.12 -9.53
N ALA A 276 -27.15 -16.24 -8.29
CA ALA A 276 -28.36 -16.98 -7.98
C ALA A 276 -29.47 -16.33 -8.81
N LYS A 277 -30.24 -17.12 -9.52
CA LYS A 277 -31.43 -16.65 -10.23
C LYS A 277 -32.50 -16.25 -9.20
N ILE A 278 -32.24 -15.15 -8.49
CA ILE A 278 -33.27 -14.45 -7.76
C ILE A 278 -34.08 -13.76 -8.85
N LYS A 279 -35.35 -14.15 -9.01
CA LYS A 279 -36.30 -13.42 -9.86
C LYS A 279 -36.38 -11.98 -9.30
N ASP A 280 -36.62 -11.00 -10.17
CA ASP A 280 -36.89 -9.61 -9.75
C ASP A 280 -38.05 -9.61 -8.74
N ASN A 281 -37.70 -9.62 -7.46
CA ASN A 281 -38.64 -9.59 -6.34
C ASN A 281 -38.29 -8.38 -5.47
N PRO A 282 -39.20 -7.39 -5.32
CA PRO A 282 -38.92 -6.12 -4.65
C PRO A 282 -38.63 -6.25 -3.15
N VAL A 283 -38.91 -7.40 -2.53
CA VAL A 283 -38.66 -7.65 -1.12
C VAL A 283 -37.43 -8.56 -0.87
N ILE A 284 -36.70 -8.96 -1.92
CA ILE A 284 -35.49 -9.76 -1.83
C ILE A 284 -34.28 -8.92 -2.30
N TYR A 285 -33.37 -8.64 -1.43
CA TYR A 285 -32.17 -7.83 -1.69
C TYR A 285 -30.94 -8.73 -1.71
N ASP A 286 -30.24 -8.80 -2.84
CA ASP A 286 -28.95 -9.46 -2.91
C ASP A 286 -27.87 -8.58 -2.26
N VAL A 287 -27.40 -9.02 -1.11
CA VAL A 287 -26.36 -8.35 -0.30
C VAL A 287 -25.03 -9.12 -0.30
N SER A 288 -24.80 -9.96 -1.31
CA SER A 288 -23.60 -10.79 -1.43
C SER A 288 -22.31 -9.95 -1.54
N ASP A 289 -22.40 -8.77 -2.13
CA ASP A 289 -21.28 -7.84 -2.29
C ASP A 289 -20.99 -6.97 -1.06
N VAL A 290 -21.88 -6.95 -0.07
CA VAL A 290 -21.63 -6.21 1.19
C VAL A 290 -20.38 -6.78 1.87
N GLU A 291 -19.39 -5.93 2.08
CA GLU A 291 -18.05 -6.37 2.51
C GLU A 291 -18.09 -7.02 3.92
N SER A 292 -18.77 -6.39 4.86
CA SER A 292 -18.87 -6.84 6.25
C SER A 292 -20.17 -7.58 6.53
N VAL A 293 -20.10 -8.90 6.80
CA VAL A 293 -21.28 -9.68 7.20
C VAL A 293 -21.86 -9.23 8.55
N ASN A 294 -21.03 -8.72 9.46
CA ASN A 294 -21.51 -8.20 10.74
C ASN A 294 -22.44 -6.99 10.59
N ASP A 295 -22.30 -6.20 9.50
CA ASP A 295 -23.24 -5.10 9.24
C ASP A 295 -24.62 -5.62 8.87
N LEU A 296 -24.70 -6.76 8.18
CA LEU A 296 -25.95 -7.45 7.89
C LEU A 296 -26.56 -8.06 9.16
N TYR A 297 -25.74 -8.58 10.06
CA TYR A 297 -26.22 -9.08 11.36
C TYR A 297 -26.90 -7.96 12.17
N LEU A 298 -26.32 -6.76 12.19
CA LEU A 298 -26.87 -5.64 12.96
C LEU A 298 -28.23 -5.17 12.44
N VAL A 299 -28.47 -5.21 11.13
CA VAL A 299 -29.73 -4.76 10.53
C VAL A 299 -30.82 -5.82 10.46
N SER A 300 -30.48 -7.11 10.65
CA SER A 300 -31.45 -8.21 10.58
C SER A 300 -32.10 -8.48 11.92
N ASP A 301 -33.39 -8.84 11.89
CA ASP A 301 -34.17 -9.18 13.08
C ASP A 301 -34.11 -10.69 13.37
N LEU A 302 -34.02 -11.52 12.32
CA LEU A 302 -33.89 -12.96 12.38
C LEU A 302 -32.93 -13.49 11.31
N MET A 303 -32.16 -14.52 11.60
CA MET A 303 -31.28 -15.19 10.64
C MET A 303 -31.85 -16.58 10.25
N ILE A 304 -31.94 -16.80 8.93
CA ILE A 304 -32.16 -18.13 8.34
C ILE A 304 -30.80 -18.62 7.82
N THR A 305 -30.42 -19.81 8.20
CA THR A 305 -29.18 -20.44 7.73
C THR A 305 -29.33 -21.96 7.65
N ASP A 306 -28.25 -22.61 7.24
CA ASP A 306 -28.20 -24.09 7.18
C ASP A 306 -26.94 -24.61 7.93
N TYR A 307 -25.95 -25.09 7.20
CA TYR A 307 -24.69 -25.64 7.73
C TYR A 307 -23.58 -24.60 7.82
N SER A 308 -23.93 -23.35 8.16
CA SER A 308 -23.01 -22.22 8.15
C SER A 308 -22.46 -21.89 9.53
N SER A 309 -21.18 -21.54 9.58
CA SER A 309 -20.54 -20.99 10.80
C SER A 309 -20.99 -19.58 11.17
N THR A 310 -21.82 -18.92 10.36
CA THR A 310 -22.39 -17.59 10.64
C THR A 310 -23.22 -17.56 11.91
N MET A 311 -23.82 -18.70 12.27
CA MET A 311 -24.62 -18.85 13.49
C MET A 311 -23.85 -18.52 14.78
N PHE A 312 -22.55 -18.85 14.82
CA PHE A 312 -21.72 -18.56 16.01
C PHE A 312 -21.55 -17.06 16.25
N ASP A 313 -21.35 -16.30 15.18
CA ASP A 313 -21.23 -14.85 15.28
C ASP A 313 -22.57 -14.18 15.58
N TYR A 314 -23.64 -14.61 14.87
CA TYR A 314 -24.98 -14.05 15.02
C TYR A 314 -25.57 -14.30 16.42
N ALA A 315 -25.25 -15.44 17.03
CA ALA A 315 -25.70 -15.78 18.36
C ALA A 315 -25.37 -14.74 19.43
N ASN A 316 -24.27 -13.98 19.25
CA ASN A 316 -23.89 -12.88 20.14
C ASN A 316 -24.95 -11.78 20.26
N LEU A 317 -25.80 -11.61 19.25
CA LEU A 317 -26.88 -10.61 19.26
C LEU A 317 -28.09 -11.04 20.07
N MET A 318 -28.16 -12.31 20.48
CA MET A 318 -29.33 -12.91 21.16
C MET A 318 -30.65 -12.68 20.38
N ARG A 319 -30.56 -12.75 19.04
CA ARG A 319 -31.69 -12.64 18.11
C ARG A 319 -32.06 -14.03 17.57
N PRO A 320 -33.33 -14.27 17.19
CA PRO A 320 -33.79 -15.58 16.72
C PRO A 320 -33.02 -16.09 15.49
N MET A 321 -32.84 -17.41 15.43
CA MET A 321 -32.29 -18.14 14.28
C MET A 321 -33.18 -19.30 13.90
N VAL A 322 -33.25 -19.61 12.60
CA VAL A 322 -33.93 -20.82 12.06
C VAL A 322 -32.95 -21.54 11.14
N PHE A 323 -32.86 -22.84 11.28
CA PHE A 323 -32.00 -23.72 10.49
C PHE A 323 -32.81 -24.45 9.43
N HIS A 324 -32.75 -23.94 8.18
CA HIS A 324 -33.47 -24.56 7.07
C HIS A 324 -32.59 -25.60 6.37
N MET A 325 -32.83 -26.89 6.75
CA MET A 325 -31.99 -28.03 6.34
C MET A 325 -32.79 -29.01 5.48
N TYR A 326 -33.36 -28.52 4.37
CA TYR A 326 -34.22 -29.28 3.46
C TYR A 326 -33.53 -30.47 2.77
N ASP A 327 -32.20 -30.47 2.71
CA ASP A 327 -31.35 -31.47 2.07
C ASP A 327 -30.50 -32.28 3.06
N ALA A 328 -30.89 -32.35 4.34
CA ALA A 328 -30.10 -32.96 5.42
C ALA A 328 -29.61 -34.38 5.10
N ASP A 329 -30.48 -35.20 4.52
CA ASP A 329 -30.19 -36.61 4.26
C ASP A 329 -29.10 -36.80 3.15
N SER A 330 -29.06 -35.91 2.17
CA SER A 330 -28.03 -35.88 1.11
C SER A 330 -26.75 -35.20 1.58
N TYR A 331 -26.88 -34.18 2.42
CA TYR A 331 -25.75 -33.39 2.91
C TYR A 331 -24.82 -34.21 3.81
N GLU A 332 -25.37 -35.10 4.64
CA GLU A 332 -24.61 -35.97 5.54
C GLU A 332 -23.71 -36.97 4.78
N GLN A 333 -24.16 -37.42 3.59
CA GLN A 333 -23.42 -38.35 2.73
C GLN A 333 -22.32 -37.69 1.91
N ASP A 334 -22.53 -36.42 1.50
CA ASP A 334 -21.65 -35.72 0.54
C ASP A 334 -20.59 -34.84 1.21
N VAL A 335 -20.65 -34.59 2.52
CA VAL A 335 -19.82 -33.59 3.19
C VAL A 335 -18.84 -34.21 4.20
N ARG A 336 -17.76 -33.49 4.42
CA ARG A 336 -16.58 -33.75 5.27
C ARG A 336 -16.88 -34.13 6.73
N GLY A 337 -18.15 -34.29 7.11
CA GLY A 337 -18.62 -34.49 8.49
C GLY A 337 -18.70 -33.16 9.28
N LEU A 338 -19.58 -33.17 10.27
CA LEU A 338 -19.80 -32.05 11.18
C LEU A 338 -19.12 -32.32 12.52
N TYR A 339 -18.76 -31.25 13.25
CA TYR A 339 -18.29 -31.30 14.64
C TYR A 339 -19.43 -31.18 15.65
N LEU A 340 -20.59 -30.64 15.23
CA LEU A 340 -21.76 -30.42 16.04
C LEU A 340 -22.89 -31.31 15.53
N SER A 341 -23.70 -31.85 16.47
CA SER A 341 -24.93 -32.53 16.15
C SER A 341 -26.10 -31.54 15.96
N PRO A 342 -27.15 -31.90 15.22
CA PRO A 342 -28.30 -31.04 15.03
C PRO A 342 -28.99 -30.60 16.34
N GLU A 343 -28.91 -31.43 17.38
CA GLU A 343 -29.49 -31.13 18.71
C GLU A 343 -28.78 -29.98 19.42
N GLU A 344 -27.55 -29.67 19.05
CA GLU A 344 -26.78 -28.57 19.65
C GLU A 344 -27.10 -27.21 19.01
N LEU A 345 -27.87 -27.18 17.92
CA LEU A 345 -28.18 -25.92 17.22
C LEU A 345 -29.11 -25.03 18.03
N PRO A 346 -28.88 -23.71 18.10
CA PRO A 346 -29.63 -22.81 18.97
C PRO A 346 -30.91 -22.24 18.30
N GLY A 347 -31.61 -23.05 17.53
CA GLY A 347 -32.85 -22.72 16.84
C GLY A 347 -33.57 -23.94 16.29
N PRO A 348 -34.80 -23.82 15.80
CA PRO A 348 -35.54 -24.90 15.18
C PRO A 348 -34.94 -25.29 13.84
N ILE A 349 -35.01 -26.57 13.51
CA ILE A 349 -34.66 -27.13 12.21
C ILE A 349 -35.97 -27.33 11.42
N THR A 350 -35.95 -26.87 10.16
CA THR A 350 -37.09 -26.99 9.23
C THR A 350 -36.64 -27.60 7.91
N LYS A 351 -37.55 -28.34 7.26
CA LYS A 351 -37.29 -29.02 5.98
C LYS A 351 -38.17 -28.50 4.83
N THR A 352 -39.30 -27.89 5.14
CA THR A 352 -40.25 -27.36 4.15
C THR A 352 -40.45 -25.84 4.35
N GLU A 353 -40.93 -25.15 3.31
CA GLU A 353 -41.25 -23.72 3.37
C GLU A 353 -42.33 -23.43 4.43
N GLN A 354 -43.35 -24.27 4.57
CA GLN A 354 -44.40 -24.11 5.57
C GLN A 354 -43.84 -24.18 6.99
N GLU A 355 -43.02 -25.21 7.27
CA GLU A 355 -42.33 -25.34 8.58
C GLU A 355 -41.44 -24.09 8.85
N LEU A 356 -40.79 -23.55 7.81
CA LEU A 356 -39.93 -22.39 7.94
C LEU A 356 -40.74 -21.14 8.29
N VAL A 357 -41.89 -20.90 7.64
CA VAL A 357 -42.82 -19.79 7.94
C VAL A 357 -43.32 -19.87 9.36
N ASP A 358 -43.82 -21.05 9.75
CA ASP A 358 -44.32 -21.32 11.12
C ASP A 358 -43.24 -21.10 12.18
N ALA A 359 -42.00 -21.54 11.89
CA ALA A 359 -40.85 -21.36 12.77
C ALA A 359 -40.46 -19.87 12.89
N ILE A 360 -40.45 -19.09 11.79
CA ILE A 360 -40.18 -17.66 11.82
C ILE A 360 -41.21 -16.95 12.71
N HIS A 361 -42.48 -17.13 12.47
CA HIS A 361 -43.56 -16.50 13.28
C HIS A 361 -43.44 -16.88 14.77
N ARG A 362 -43.19 -18.14 15.08
CA ARG A 362 -43.07 -18.60 16.45
C ARG A 362 -41.84 -18.03 17.15
N GLN A 363 -40.70 -17.93 16.43
CA GLN A 363 -39.47 -17.35 16.97
C GLN A 363 -39.60 -15.84 17.22
N GLU A 364 -40.36 -15.13 16.42
CA GLU A 364 -40.61 -13.70 16.61
C GLU A 364 -41.55 -13.41 17.79
N CYS A 365 -42.57 -14.23 17.97
CA CYS A 365 -43.59 -14.03 19.02
C CYS A 365 -43.16 -14.52 20.40
N GLU A 366 -42.51 -15.68 20.47
CA GLU A 366 -42.26 -16.40 21.72
C GLU A 366 -40.80 -16.56 22.05
N PHE A 367 -39.93 -16.57 21.01
CA PHE A 367 -38.50 -16.90 21.08
C PHE A 367 -38.19 -18.11 21.98
N PRO A 368 -38.72 -19.27 21.70
CA PRO A 368 -38.62 -20.46 22.59
C PRO A 368 -37.20 -21.01 22.70
N TYR A 369 -36.29 -20.65 21.83
CA TYR A 369 -34.88 -21.07 21.84
C TYR A 369 -33.93 -20.10 22.54
N ARG A 370 -34.43 -19.09 23.23
CA ARG A 370 -33.60 -18.04 23.87
C ARG A 370 -32.64 -18.65 24.90
N ASP A 371 -33.10 -19.52 25.77
CA ASP A 371 -32.24 -20.13 26.81
C ASP A 371 -31.20 -21.06 26.17
N LYS A 372 -31.59 -21.83 25.17
CA LYS A 372 -30.66 -22.69 24.41
C LYS A 372 -29.59 -21.85 23.68
N GLN A 373 -29.95 -20.69 23.16
CA GLN A 373 -28.99 -19.77 22.54
C GLN A 373 -28.05 -19.17 23.59
N LEU A 374 -28.50 -18.93 24.80
CA LEU A 374 -27.65 -18.49 25.90
C LEU A 374 -26.59 -19.56 26.26
N GLU A 375 -27.04 -20.84 26.42
CA GLU A 375 -26.14 -21.98 26.64
C GLU A 375 -25.16 -22.16 25.48
N PHE A 376 -25.62 -21.97 24.25
CA PHE A 376 -24.78 -22.01 23.06
C PHE A 376 -23.69 -20.94 23.12
N ASN A 377 -24.01 -19.70 23.48
CA ASN A 377 -23.04 -18.62 23.64
C ASN A 377 -22.04 -18.91 24.77
N GLN A 378 -22.50 -19.43 25.90
CA GLN A 378 -21.61 -19.83 27.00
C GLN A 378 -20.59 -20.90 26.58
N LYS A 379 -20.96 -21.81 25.66
CA LYS A 379 -20.10 -22.88 25.15
C LYS A 379 -19.16 -22.40 24.04
N PHE A 380 -19.66 -21.61 23.07
CA PHE A 380 -18.96 -21.30 21.82
C PHE A 380 -18.41 -19.90 21.74
N ASN A 381 -18.93 -18.95 22.53
CA ASN A 381 -18.58 -17.52 22.53
C ASN A 381 -18.23 -16.96 23.91
N PRO A 382 -17.69 -17.75 24.90
CA PRO A 382 -17.49 -17.26 26.26
C PRO A 382 -16.49 -16.10 26.39
N TYR A 383 -15.72 -15.83 25.35
CA TYR A 383 -14.73 -14.75 25.35
C TYR A 383 -15.16 -13.53 24.52
N GLU A 384 -16.40 -13.51 24.03
CA GLU A 384 -16.97 -12.41 23.28
C GLU A 384 -17.64 -11.41 24.21
N ASP A 385 -17.14 -10.15 24.26
CA ASP A 385 -17.67 -9.08 25.11
C ASP A 385 -17.44 -7.67 24.51
N GLY A 386 -17.08 -7.61 23.22
CA GLY A 386 -16.78 -6.36 22.52
C GLY A 386 -15.38 -5.80 22.74
N ASN A 387 -14.46 -6.53 23.40
CA ASN A 387 -13.09 -6.09 23.62
C ASN A 387 -12.03 -7.03 23.03
N SER A 388 -12.41 -7.85 22.08
CA SER A 388 -11.55 -8.87 21.49
C SER A 388 -10.34 -8.29 20.77
N GLY A 389 -10.53 -7.20 20.02
CA GLY A 389 -9.46 -6.49 19.32
C GLY A 389 -8.40 -5.98 20.28
N LYS A 390 -8.81 -5.34 21.36
CA LYS A 390 -7.92 -4.85 22.41
C LYS A 390 -7.14 -5.98 23.08
N ARG A 391 -7.82 -7.09 23.41
CA ARG A 391 -7.15 -8.27 24.01
C ARG A 391 -6.13 -8.90 23.06
N VAL A 392 -6.41 -9.01 21.77
CA VAL A 392 -5.43 -9.48 20.78
C VAL A 392 -4.21 -8.56 20.72
N ILE A 393 -4.39 -7.26 20.76
CA ILE A 393 -3.28 -6.31 20.78
C ILE A 393 -2.45 -6.49 22.04
N ASP A 394 -3.08 -6.53 23.20
CA ASP A 394 -2.38 -6.65 24.49
C ASP A 394 -1.62 -7.97 24.62
N MET A 395 -2.24 -9.09 24.24
CA MET A 395 -1.68 -10.43 24.46
C MET A 395 -0.70 -10.85 23.35
N CYS A 396 -0.91 -10.43 22.11
CA CYS A 396 -0.11 -10.89 20.96
C CYS A 396 0.94 -9.89 20.48
N LEU A 397 0.67 -8.59 20.56
CA LEU A 397 1.58 -7.59 20.02
C LEU A 397 2.45 -6.92 21.10
N ARG A 398 1.93 -6.74 22.31
CA ARG A 398 2.66 -6.09 23.41
C ARG A 398 3.50 -7.06 24.24
N ALA A 399 3.11 -8.33 24.30
CA ALA A 399 3.65 -9.29 25.28
C ALA A 399 5.10 -9.74 25.03
N LEU A 400 5.68 -9.58 23.83
CA LEU A 400 6.98 -10.15 23.49
C LEU A 400 7.99 -9.08 23.06
N PRO A 401 8.97 -8.72 23.92
CA PRO A 401 10.06 -7.84 23.52
C PRO A 401 10.93 -8.49 22.44
N HIS A 402 11.20 -7.76 21.38
CA HIS A 402 12.08 -8.22 20.31
C HIS A 402 13.54 -8.23 20.76
N LYS A 403 14.11 -9.41 20.95
CA LYS A 403 15.57 -9.58 21.07
C LYS A 403 16.15 -9.88 19.68
N ARG A 404 16.78 -8.88 19.04
CA ARG A 404 17.46 -9.08 17.74
C ARG A 404 18.49 -10.18 17.85
N THR A 405 18.44 -11.13 16.92
CA THR A 405 19.46 -12.19 16.84
C THR A 405 20.83 -11.61 16.48
N LEU A 406 21.90 -12.30 16.88
CA LEU A 406 23.26 -11.93 16.47
C LEU A 406 23.39 -11.85 14.94
N TYR A 407 22.72 -12.73 14.20
CA TYR A 407 22.68 -12.73 12.75
C TYR A 407 22.02 -11.45 12.20
N GLU A 408 20.89 -11.00 12.73
CA GLU A 408 20.22 -9.75 12.29
C GLU A 408 21.07 -8.52 12.59
N ARG A 409 21.77 -8.51 13.74
CA ARG A 409 22.74 -7.46 14.08
C ARG A 409 23.90 -7.46 13.08
N PHE A 410 24.43 -8.64 12.76
CA PHE A 410 25.52 -8.81 11.79
C PHE A 410 25.11 -8.37 10.38
N VAL A 411 23.96 -8.82 9.86
CA VAL A 411 23.45 -8.43 8.53
C VAL A 411 23.22 -6.92 8.43
N ARG A 412 22.71 -6.30 9.49
CA ARG A 412 22.50 -4.83 9.51
C ARG A 412 23.85 -4.09 9.53
N TYR A 413 24.80 -4.58 10.32
CA TYR A 413 26.13 -4.01 10.40
C TYR A 413 26.88 -4.14 9.06
N THR A 414 26.92 -5.32 8.48
CA THR A 414 27.59 -5.58 7.19
C THR A 414 26.96 -4.75 6.07
N LYS A 415 25.63 -4.63 6.00
CA LYS A 415 24.95 -3.80 5.00
C LYS A 415 25.31 -2.32 5.16
N LYS A 416 25.35 -1.80 6.39
CA LYS A 416 25.77 -0.42 6.66
C LYS A 416 27.23 -0.18 6.30
N THR A 417 28.10 -1.15 6.62
CA THR A 417 29.55 -1.09 6.33
C THR A 417 29.81 -1.18 4.82
N LEU A 418 29.18 -2.13 4.11
CA LEU A 418 29.29 -2.26 2.66
C LEU A 418 28.83 -1.00 1.92
N ASN A 419 27.74 -0.37 2.37
CA ASN A 419 27.29 0.90 1.78
C ASN A 419 28.28 2.04 2.04
N ARG A 420 28.85 2.10 3.25
CA ARG A 420 29.91 3.08 3.56
C ARG A 420 31.15 2.84 2.71
N MET A 421 31.61 1.59 2.57
CA MET A 421 32.76 1.23 1.72
C MET A 421 32.50 1.58 0.26
N ARG A 422 31.28 1.32 -0.25
CA ARG A 422 30.89 1.71 -1.60
C ARG A 422 30.98 3.23 -1.81
N ILE A 423 30.47 4.02 -0.86
CA ILE A 423 30.53 5.48 -0.93
C ILE A 423 32.00 5.96 -0.87
N LEU A 424 32.80 5.42 0.04
CA LEU A 424 34.21 5.74 0.15
C LEU A 424 34.98 5.39 -1.13
N TRP A 425 34.70 4.22 -1.72
CA TRP A 425 35.31 3.82 -2.99
C TRP A 425 34.92 4.75 -4.14
N LEU A 426 33.66 5.17 -4.23
CA LEU A 426 33.21 6.16 -5.23
C LEU A 426 33.89 7.51 -5.02
N LEU A 427 34.00 7.97 -3.78
CA LEU A 427 34.72 9.20 -3.42
C LEU A 427 36.18 9.12 -3.85
N LEU A 428 36.88 8.05 -3.50
CA LEU A 428 38.28 7.83 -3.88
C LEU A 428 38.41 7.80 -5.41
N ARG A 429 37.60 6.97 -6.08
CA ARG A 429 37.63 6.82 -7.53
C ARG A 429 37.44 8.15 -8.25
N TYR A 430 36.40 8.93 -7.89
CA TYR A 430 36.11 10.18 -8.58
C TYR A 430 37.10 11.30 -8.22
N ASN A 431 37.65 11.34 -7.02
CA ASN A 431 38.72 12.26 -6.67
C ASN A 431 40.00 11.95 -7.44
N VAL A 432 40.42 10.69 -7.50
CA VAL A 432 41.61 10.26 -8.26
C VAL A 432 41.42 10.52 -9.74
N LEU A 433 40.28 10.13 -10.32
CA LEU A 433 40.00 10.42 -11.74
C LEU A 433 39.86 11.93 -12.01
N GLY A 434 39.31 12.69 -11.07
CA GLY A 434 39.21 14.15 -11.15
C GLY A 434 40.58 14.82 -11.13
N PHE A 435 41.49 14.34 -10.27
CA PHE A 435 42.88 14.78 -10.26
C PHE A 435 43.57 14.56 -11.62
N PHE A 436 43.48 13.35 -12.15
CA PHE A 436 44.07 13.04 -13.47
C PHE A 436 43.44 13.84 -14.59
N ARG A 437 42.12 14.05 -14.58
CA ARG A 437 41.46 14.90 -15.59
C ARG A 437 41.87 16.34 -15.51
N SER A 438 41.97 16.91 -14.31
CA SER A 438 42.39 18.31 -14.14
C SER A 438 43.87 18.56 -14.47
N HIS A 439 44.68 17.48 -14.58
CA HIS A 439 46.11 17.55 -15.00
C HIS A 439 46.33 16.99 -16.42
N GLY A 440 45.28 16.85 -17.22
CA GLY A 440 45.40 16.45 -18.61
C GLY A 440 45.75 14.99 -18.89
N MET A 441 45.69 14.12 -17.91
CA MET A 441 46.15 12.72 -18.05
C MET A 441 45.10 11.68 -18.50
N PHE A 442 43.84 11.99 -18.44
CA PHE A 442 42.75 11.11 -18.94
C PHE A 442 41.68 11.95 -19.62
N HIS A 443 41.72 12.04 -20.95
CA HIS A 443 40.78 12.80 -21.73
C HIS A 443 39.74 11.90 -22.41
N ASN A 444 38.48 12.12 -22.07
CA ASN A 444 37.37 11.76 -22.94
C ASN A 444 36.69 13.04 -23.43
N ASN A 445 35.86 12.94 -24.44
CA ASN A 445 35.18 14.12 -25.00
C ASN A 445 34.40 14.95 -23.96
N ASN A 446 33.86 14.29 -22.91
CA ASN A 446 33.15 14.96 -21.84
C ASN A 446 34.09 15.73 -20.89
N SER A 447 35.22 15.13 -20.50
CA SER A 447 36.23 15.83 -19.63
C SER A 447 36.88 17.00 -20.34
N LEU A 448 37.16 16.89 -21.64
CA LEU A 448 37.66 18.01 -22.45
C LEU A 448 36.66 19.17 -22.53
N ARG A 449 35.35 18.87 -22.62
CA ARG A 449 34.32 19.93 -22.60
C ARG A 449 34.28 20.62 -21.25
N LEU A 450 34.32 19.87 -20.14
CA LEU A 450 34.37 20.46 -18.80
C LEU A 450 35.62 21.32 -18.59
N GLU A 451 36.77 20.90 -19.12
CA GLU A 451 38.01 21.68 -19.03
C GLU A 451 37.93 22.98 -19.80
N ARG A 452 37.41 22.98 -21.04
CA ARG A 452 37.19 24.19 -21.84
C ARG A 452 36.24 25.19 -21.20
N LEU A 453 35.28 24.70 -20.42
CA LEU A 453 34.32 25.53 -19.72
C LEU A 453 34.90 26.15 -18.44
N LYS A 454 36.01 25.64 -17.91
CA LYS A 454 36.63 26.17 -16.70
C LYS A 454 37.10 27.60 -16.93
N ASP A 455 36.65 28.50 -16.06
CA ASP A 455 37.01 29.94 -16.09
C ASP A 455 36.73 30.65 -17.45
N SER A 456 35.86 30.04 -18.31
CA SER A 456 35.52 30.60 -19.64
C SER A 456 34.73 31.90 -19.58
N HIS A 457 34.13 32.21 -18.43
CA HIS A 457 33.35 33.42 -18.14
C HIS A 457 33.82 34.10 -16.84
N LYS A 458 35.14 34.17 -16.67
CA LYS A 458 35.75 34.67 -15.45
C LYS A 458 35.42 36.15 -15.21
N GLY A 459 34.76 36.44 -14.11
CA GLY A 459 34.38 37.78 -13.69
C GLY A 459 33.07 38.30 -14.27
N GLU A 460 32.45 37.55 -15.19
CA GLU A 460 31.17 37.92 -15.80
C GLU A 460 30.00 37.59 -14.89
N ARG A 461 28.82 38.09 -15.27
CA ARG A 461 27.54 37.79 -14.60
C ARG A 461 26.68 36.83 -15.39
N CYS A 462 25.81 36.09 -14.70
CA CYS A 462 24.82 35.24 -15.35
C CYS A 462 23.50 35.17 -14.58
N PHE A 463 22.46 34.68 -15.26
CA PHE A 463 21.15 34.50 -14.71
C PHE A 463 20.77 33.01 -14.71
N LEU A 464 20.35 32.47 -13.55
CA LEU A 464 19.83 31.13 -13.41
C LEU A 464 18.31 31.21 -13.44
N ILE A 465 17.72 30.61 -14.46
CA ILE A 465 16.29 30.70 -14.73
C ILE A 465 15.59 29.47 -14.11
N GLY A 466 14.78 29.72 -13.07
CA GLY A 466 13.86 28.75 -12.48
C GLY A 466 12.62 28.53 -13.35
N ASN A 467 11.63 27.84 -12.79
CA ASN A 467 10.38 27.53 -13.49
C ASN A 467 9.16 27.91 -12.64
N GLY A 468 9.33 28.82 -11.71
CA GLY A 468 8.28 29.28 -10.81
C GLY A 468 7.25 30.17 -11.51
N PRO A 469 6.09 30.39 -10.87
CA PRO A 469 4.97 31.12 -11.46
C PRO A 469 5.25 32.61 -11.71
N SER A 470 6.25 33.20 -11.05
CA SER A 470 6.63 34.59 -11.25
C SER A 470 7.39 34.86 -12.57
N LEU A 471 7.83 33.80 -13.28
CA LEU A 471 8.60 33.94 -14.52
C LEU A 471 7.69 34.37 -15.68
N THR A 472 8.02 35.46 -16.35
CA THR A 472 7.29 35.95 -17.52
C THR A 472 8.12 35.91 -18.79
N GLY A 473 7.47 35.92 -19.96
CA GLY A 473 8.16 36.04 -21.25
C GLY A 473 8.83 37.39 -21.43
N GLU A 474 8.28 38.44 -20.84
CA GLU A 474 8.85 39.79 -20.84
C GLU A 474 10.17 39.87 -20.09
N ASP A 475 10.23 39.28 -18.89
CA ASP A 475 11.48 39.19 -18.12
C ASP A 475 12.58 38.48 -18.91
N LEU A 476 12.24 37.41 -19.59
CA LEU A 476 13.18 36.64 -20.41
C LEU A 476 13.61 37.42 -21.66
N HIS A 477 12.71 38.19 -22.27
CA HIS A 477 13.06 39.04 -23.40
C HIS A 477 14.15 40.05 -23.04
N LEU A 478 14.11 40.63 -21.84
CA LEU A 478 15.14 41.54 -21.34
C LEU A 478 16.52 40.88 -21.17
N LEU A 479 16.57 39.56 -21.07
CA LEU A 479 17.80 38.79 -20.85
C LEU A 479 18.41 38.18 -22.10
N LYS A 480 17.98 38.57 -23.30
CA LYS A 480 18.45 37.95 -24.54
C LYS A 480 19.95 38.19 -24.82
N ASP A 481 20.52 39.26 -24.31
CA ASP A 481 21.93 39.62 -24.44
C ASP A 481 22.74 39.29 -23.16
N GLU A 482 22.19 38.54 -22.24
CA GLU A 482 22.81 38.11 -21.00
C GLU A 482 23.14 36.61 -21.02
N TYR A 483 24.14 36.19 -20.27
CA TYR A 483 24.39 34.77 -20.06
C TYR A 483 23.33 34.17 -19.15
N THR A 484 22.62 33.18 -19.68
CA THR A 484 21.49 32.57 -18.97
C THR A 484 21.60 31.06 -18.93
N PHE A 485 21.26 30.46 -17.78
CA PHE A 485 21.10 29.02 -17.60
C PHE A 485 19.61 28.69 -17.52
N GLY A 486 19.05 28.17 -18.60
CA GLY A 486 17.70 27.60 -18.55
C GLY A 486 17.68 26.28 -17.80
N THR A 487 16.56 25.94 -17.13
CA THR A 487 16.46 24.73 -16.35
C THR A 487 15.25 23.87 -16.74
N ASN A 488 15.41 22.53 -16.71
CA ASN A 488 14.37 21.53 -16.98
C ASN A 488 13.47 21.88 -18.17
N MET A 489 12.21 22.26 -17.90
CA MET A 489 11.17 22.47 -18.92
C MET A 489 10.98 23.94 -19.30
N VAL A 490 11.94 24.83 -19.02
CA VAL A 490 11.80 26.27 -19.33
C VAL A 490 11.54 26.55 -20.82
N TYR A 491 11.90 25.62 -21.70
CA TYR A 491 11.59 25.74 -23.13
C TYR A 491 10.09 25.78 -23.46
N LYS A 492 9.22 25.44 -22.52
CA LYS A 492 7.76 25.55 -22.66
C LYS A 492 7.26 27.01 -22.73
N ILE A 493 8.11 27.98 -22.43
CA ILE A 493 7.79 29.42 -22.56
C ILE A 493 8.29 30.01 -23.89
N PHE A 494 8.92 29.23 -24.75
CA PHE A 494 9.55 29.73 -25.98
C PHE A 494 8.57 30.24 -27.04
N ASP A 495 7.30 29.94 -26.91
CA ASP A 495 6.21 30.51 -27.73
C ASP A 495 5.83 31.94 -27.31
N LYS A 496 6.20 32.36 -26.10
CA LYS A 496 5.88 33.65 -25.50
C LYS A 496 7.05 34.65 -25.53
N THR A 497 8.23 34.22 -26.00
CA THR A 497 9.45 35.05 -26.01
C THR A 497 10.42 34.59 -27.08
N ASP A 498 11.19 35.52 -27.64
CA ASP A 498 12.32 35.27 -28.55
C ASP A 498 13.60 34.87 -27.82
N TRP A 499 13.62 34.96 -26.48
CA TRP A 499 14.75 34.56 -25.65
C TRP A 499 15.07 33.08 -25.81
N ARG A 500 16.35 32.77 -25.85
CA ARG A 500 16.89 31.42 -25.78
C ARG A 500 18.04 31.39 -24.80
N PRO A 501 18.16 30.34 -23.94
CA PRO A 501 19.23 30.27 -22.94
C PRO A 501 20.59 30.08 -23.58
N SER A 502 21.63 30.69 -23.00
CA SER A 502 23.02 30.45 -23.37
C SER A 502 23.47 29.03 -23.00
N PHE A 503 22.96 28.50 -21.89
CA PHE A 503 23.19 27.13 -21.37
C PHE A 503 21.89 26.54 -20.84
N HIS A 504 21.80 25.22 -20.85
CA HIS A 504 20.60 24.55 -20.34
C HIS A 504 20.96 23.41 -19.38
N CYS A 505 20.29 23.31 -18.24
CA CYS A 505 20.52 22.30 -17.20
C CYS A 505 19.33 21.36 -17.00
N VAL A 506 19.56 20.05 -17.04
CA VAL A 506 18.55 19.04 -16.76
C VAL A 506 19.12 18.00 -15.81
N SER A 507 18.57 17.87 -14.62
CA SER A 507 18.98 16.84 -13.65
C SER A 507 17.94 15.76 -13.43
N ASP A 508 16.66 16.01 -13.77
CA ASP A 508 15.59 15.05 -13.58
C ASP A 508 15.61 13.93 -14.61
N THR A 509 15.72 12.70 -14.10
CA THR A 509 15.81 11.49 -14.92
C THR A 509 14.50 11.13 -15.63
N ILE A 510 13.34 11.44 -15.02
CA ILE A 510 12.03 11.12 -15.61
C ILE A 510 11.78 12.07 -16.77
N TYR A 511 11.96 13.36 -16.57
CA TYR A 511 11.82 14.34 -17.62
C TYR A 511 12.79 14.04 -18.79
N ALA A 512 14.05 13.78 -18.50
CA ALA A 512 15.04 13.45 -19.52
C ALA A 512 14.74 12.17 -20.29
N SER A 513 14.19 11.13 -19.65
CA SER A 513 13.86 9.86 -20.30
C SER A 513 12.58 9.93 -21.12
N LYS A 514 11.55 10.62 -20.65
CA LYS A 514 10.24 10.70 -21.34
C LYS A 514 10.19 11.85 -22.35
N LEU A 515 10.75 13.00 -22.02
CA LEU A 515 10.68 14.22 -22.82
C LEU A 515 12.00 14.58 -23.52
N GLY A 516 13.03 13.74 -23.44
CA GLY A 516 14.35 14.00 -24.00
C GLY A 516 14.36 14.21 -25.52
N ILE A 517 13.42 13.64 -26.27
CA ILE A 517 13.26 13.87 -27.71
C ILE A 517 12.76 15.29 -27.97
N GLU A 518 11.74 15.74 -27.23
CA GLU A 518 11.20 17.11 -27.29
C GLU A 518 12.26 18.13 -26.91
N LEU A 519 12.91 17.91 -25.75
CA LEU A 519 14.02 18.73 -25.28
C LEU A 519 15.11 18.90 -26.35
N SER A 520 15.52 17.82 -27.02
CA SER A 520 16.57 17.86 -28.05
C SER A 520 16.16 18.64 -29.31
N LYS A 521 14.86 18.80 -29.57
CA LYS A 521 14.32 19.58 -30.68
C LYS A 521 14.26 21.07 -30.33
N MET A 522 13.82 21.38 -29.12
CA MET A 522 13.50 22.74 -28.68
C MET A 522 14.75 23.49 -28.17
N VAL A 523 15.64 22.81 -27.45
CA VAL A 523 16.82 23.40 -26.86
C VAL A 523 18.04 23.18 -27.77
N LYS A 524 18.67 24.28 -28.23
CA LYS A 524 19.86 24.25 -29.07
C LYS A 524 21.14 24.66 -28.30
N ALA A 525 20.97 25.20 -27.11
CA ALA A 525 22.08 25.58 -26.23
C ALA A 525 22.85 24.33 -25.71
N PRO A 526 24.14 24.50 -25.36
CA PRO A 526 24.89 23.46 -24.64
C PRO A 526 24.11 22.92 -23.42
N LEU A 527 23.99 21.59 -23.32
CA LEU A 527 23.20 20.94 -22.29
C LEU A 527 24.09 20.37 -21.19
N PHE A 528 23.80 20.75 -19.94
CA PHE A 528 24.45 20.20 -18.76
C PHE A 528 23.52 19.26 -18.04
N THR A 529 24.05 18.10 -17.64
CA THR A 529 23.23 17.05 -16.97
C THR A 529 24.06 16.21 -16.01
N THR A 530 23.45 15.25 -15.33
CA THR A 530 24.17 14.26 -14.53
C THR A 530 24.51 13.03 -15.36
N GLU A 531 25.58 12.31 -15.03
CA GLU A 531 25.92 11.02 -15.66
C GLU A 531 24.73 10.04 -15.68
N HIS A 532 23.99 10.00 -14.56
CA HIS A 532 22.84 9.11 -14.42
C HIS A 532 21.70 9.49 -15.36
N THR A 533 21.42 10.77 -15.48
CA THR A 533 20.40 11.33 -16.40
C THR A 533 20.85 11.15 -17.84
N TYR A 534 22.11 11.47 -18.15
CA TYR A 534 22.71 11.29 -19.48
C TYR A 534 22.55 9.87 -20.02
N ARG A 535 22.80 8.85 -19.17
CA ARG A 535 22.67 7.43 -19.58
C ARG A 535 21.24 7.03 -19.90
N ARG A 536 20.23 7.72 -19.38
CA ARG A 536 18.80 7.42 -19.57
C ARG A 536 18.11 8.27 -20.63
N MET A 537 18.76 9.32 -21.14
CA MET A 537 18.23 10.12 -22.24
C MET A 537 18.15 9.27 -23.52
N ARG A 538 16.95 9.17 -24.12
CA ARG A 538 16.73 8.45 -25.37
C ARG A 538 17.42 9.11 -26.56
N LYS A 539 17.43 10.45 -26.63
CA LYS A 539 18.14 11.25 -27.60
C LYS A 539 18.96 12.30 -26.86
N LYS A 540 20.23 12.44 -27.21
CA LYS A 540 21.16 13.38 -26.61
C LYS A 540 21.43 14.52 -27.60
N PRO A 541 21.27 15.79 -27.20
CA PRO A 541 21.78 16.92 -27.97
C PRO A 541 23.30 16.77 -28.18
N VAL A 542 23.80 17.32 -29.28
CA VAL A 542 25.22 17.15 -29.70
C VAL A 542 26.18 17.67 -28.64
N ASP A 543 25.89 18.83 -28.03
CA ASP A 543 26.71 19.46 -27.00
C ASP A 543 26.30 19.14 -25.58
N THR A 544 25.98 17.86 -25.32
CA THR A 544 25.65 17.42 -23.96
C THR A 544 26.91 17.13 -23.17
N THR A 545 27.09 17.84 -22.05
CA THR A 545 28.15 17.66 -21.06
C THR A 545 27.52 17.12 -19.76
N TYR A 546 28.10 16.07 -19.16
CA TYR A 546 27.61 15.54 -17.92
C TYR A 546 28.61 15.61 -16.78
N VAL A 547 28.10 15.80 -15.56
CA VAL A 547 28.89 15.74 -14.34
C VAL A 547 28.67 14.42 -13.63
N HIS A 548 29.72 13.86 -13.02
CA HIS A 548 29.60 12.67 -12.18
C HIS A 548 28.90 13.01 -10.87
N THR A 549 28.05 12.13 -10.37
CA THR A 549 27.32 12.35 -9.12
C THR A 549 27.53 11.22 -8.14
N ILE A 550 27.60 11.54 -6.85
CA ILE A 550 27.67 10.57 -5.76
C ILE A 550 26.34 10.54 -5.01
N PRO A 551 25.73 9.37 -4.83
CA PRO A 551 24.51 9.23 -4.06
C PRO A 551 24.82 9.35 -2.56
N THR A 552 24.71 10.54 -2.01
CA THR A 552 24.89 10.83 -0.59
C THR A 552 23.75 11.65 -0.04
N GLU A 553 23.42 11.45 1.24
CA GLU A 553 22.44 12.29 1.94
C GLU A 553 23.02 13.65 2.34
N ARG A 554 24.34 13.77 2.41
CA ARG A 554 25.03 15.01 2.76
C ARG A 554 25.43 15.75 1.50
N TYR A 555 24.79 16.88 1.24
CA TYR A 555 25.15 17.78 0.17
C TYR A 555 26.37 18.63 0.58
N LYS A 556 27.32 18.81 -0.35
CA LYS A 556 28.43 19.75 -0.24
C LYS A 556 28.73 20.33 -1.61
N VAL A 557 28.83 21.66 -1.70
CA VAL A 557 29.32 22.33 -2.88
C VAL A 557 30.86 22.16 -2.94
N ARG A 558 31.41 21.74 -4.06
CA ARG A 558 32.83 21.42 -4.16
C ARG A 558 33.64 22.31 -5.10
N GLY A 559 33.00 22.95 -6.05
CA GLY A 559 33.69 23.78 -7.05
C GLY A 559 34.54 23.03 -8.07
N ASN A 560 34.99 21.83 -7.78
CA ASN A 560 35.71 20.97 -8.75
C ASN A 560 34.74 19.90 -9.33
N ILE A 561 33.97 20.31 -10.32
CA ILE A 561 32.97 19.46 -10.99
C ILE A 561 33.64 18.43 -11.92
N GLN A 562 34.91 18.52 -12.24
CA GLN A 562 35.63 17.50 -12.99
C GLN A 562 35.78 16.20 -12.19
N ALA A 563 35.82 16.30 -10.85
CA ALA A 563 35.80 15.15 -9.99
C ALA A 563 34.37 14.58 -9.88
N TYR A 564 33.47 15.34 -9.28
CA TYR A 564 32.06 15.02 -9.15
C TYR A 564 31.28 16.19 -8.56
N CYS A 565 29.97 16.21 -8.77
CA CYS A 565 29.02 17.14 -8.22
C CYS A 565 28.04 16.41 -7.30
N MET A 566 27.55 17.06 -6.26
CA MET A 566 26.52 16.55 -5.37
C MET A 566 25.19 17.25 -5.61
N ILE A 567 24.40 16.75 -6.55
CA ILE A 567 23.10 17.34 -6.89
C ILE A 567 22.03 16.80 -5.95
N LYS A 568 21.27 17.72 -5.34
CA LYS A 568 20.18 17.36 -4.42
C LYS A 568 19.04 18.38 -4.57
N ALA A 569 17.83 17.87 -4.48
CA ALA A 569 16.56 18.62 -4.43
C ALA A 569 16.22 19.44 -5.67
N THR A 570 17.11 20.28 -6.17
CA THR A 570 16.83 21.22 -7.28
C THR A 570 17.88 21.15 -8.39
N VAL A 571 17.44 21.32 -9.64
CA VAL A 571 18.33 21.45 -10.81
C VAL A 571 19.19 22.71 -10.76
N LEU A 572 18.74 23.73 -10.03
CA LEU A 572 19.49 24.95 -9.84
C LEU A 572 20.84 24.73 -9.13
N SER A 573 20.96 23.67 -8.32
CA SER A 573 22.26 23.29 -7.76
C SER A 573 23.28 22.89 -8.83
N LEU A 574 22.85 22.24 -9.89
CA LEU A 574 23.70 21.93 -11.04
C LEU A 574 24.08 23.20 -11.80
N ALA A 575 23.08 24.05 -12.07
CA ALA A 575 23.33 25.32 -12.78
C ALA A 575 24.30 26.23 -12.03
N ALA A 576 24.15 26.37 -10.71
CA ALA A 576 25.04 27.16 -9.87
C ALA A 576 26.46 26.57 -9.83
N GLU A 577 26.65 25.28 -9.65
CA GLU A 577 27.98 24.66 -9.65
C GLU A 577 28.64 24.73 -11.03
N MET A 578 27.88 24.71 -12.13
CA MET A 578 28.39 24.98 -13.48
C MET A 578 28.82 26.44 -13.62
N ALA A 579 27.99 27.39 -13.16
CA ALA A 579 28.34 28.80 -13.17
C ALA A 579 29.62 29.10 -12.35
N PHE A 580 29.76 28.50 -11.17
CA PHE A 580 30.99 28.58 -10.37
C PHE A 580 32.21 28.05 -11.12
N HIS A 581 32.07 26.92 -11.80
CA HIS A 581 33.15 26.31 -12.58
C HIS A 581 33.56 27.17 -13.79
N MET A 582 32.61 27.84 -14.43
CA MET A 582 32.81 28.71 -15.55
C MET A 582 33.39 30.10 -15.16
N GLY A 583 33.44 30.39 -13.85
CA GLY A 583 34.10 31.57 -13.31
C GLY A 583 33.21 32.80 -13.15
N PHE A 584 31.89 32.65 -13.30
CA PHE A 584 30.95 33.75 -13.05
C PHE A 584 31.05 34.25 -11.61
N LYS A 585 31.02 35.57 -11.43
CA LYS A 585 31.18 36.23 -10.13
C LYS A 585 29.90 36.83 -9.58
N GLU A 586 28.98 37.20 -10.45
CA GLU A 586 27.64 37.66 -10.08
C GLU A 586 26.60 36.73 -10.70
N ILE A 587 25.70 36.18 -9.86
CA ILE A 587 24.70 35.20 -10.23
C ILE A 587 23.34 35.70 -9.78
N TYR A 588 22.40 35.83 -10.70
CA TYR A 588 21.07 36.32 -10.44
C TYR A 588 20.06 35.20 -10.63
N LEU A 589 19.21 34.97 -9.64
CA LEU A 589 18.13 33.97 -9.70
C LEU A 589 16.85 34.65 -10.21
N LEU A 590 16.18 34.08 -11.20
CA LEU A 590 14.90 34.55 -11.72
C LEU A 590 13.91 33.41 -11.85
N GLY A 591 12.66 33.62 -11.43
CA GLY A 591 11.63 32.57 -11.44
C GLY A 591 11.89 31.45 -10.43
N VAL A 592 12.52 31.78 -9.29
CA VAL A 592 12.84 30.85 -8.19
C VAL A 592 11.95 31.15 -6.97
N ASP A 593 10.67 30.88 -7.11
CA ASP A 593 9.64 31.31 -6.17
C ASP A 593 9.65 30.54 -4.84
N CYS A 594 10.15 29.31 -4.82
CA CYS A 594 10.08 28.40 -3.67
C CYS A 594 8.65 28.23 -3.17
N THR A 595 7.70 28.15 -4.08
CA THR A 595 6.31 27.77 -3.85
C THR A 595 6.13 26.29 -4.17
N ASN A 596 4.99 25.72 -3.74
CA ASN A 596 4.76 24.29 -3.97
C ASN A 596 4.60 23.99 -5.47
N PRO A 597 5.50 23.21 -6.09
CA PRO A 597 5.46 22.94 -7.52
C PRO A 597 4.28 22.07 -7.97
N HIS A 598 3.55 21.50 -7.04
CA HIS A 598 2.39 20.62 -7.31
C HIS A 598 1.06 21.34 -7.10
N ASP A 599 1.04 22.57 -6.62
CA ASP A 599 -0.19 23.35 -6.52
C ASP A 599 -0.58 23.89 -7.91
N LYS A 600 -1.87 24.18 -8.10
CA LYS A 600 -2.35 24.86 -9.32
C LYS A 600 -1.65 26.21 -9.44
N GLY A 601 -0.96 26.43 -10.56
CA GLY A 601 -0.11 27.62 -10.74
C GLY A 601 1.24 27.52 -10.06
N GLY A 602 1.73 26.34 -9.67
CA GLY A 602 3.07 26.13 -9.10
C GLY A 602 4.24 26.32 -10.08
N HIS A 603 3.94 26.44 -11.38
CA HIS A 603 4.90 26.74 -12.45
C HIS A 603 4.37 27.85 -13.34
N PHE A 604 5.25 28.44 -14.15
CA PHE A 604 4.91 29.54 -15.08
C PHE A 604 3.88 29.15 -16.16
N THR A 605 3.53 27.88 -16.30
CA THR A 605 2.50 27.36 -17.20
C THR A 605 1.84 26.12 -16.64
N ASP A 606 0.52 25.99 -16.84
CA ASP A 606 -0.26 24.82 -16.46
C ASP A 606 0.13 23.56 -17.27
N ASN A 607 0.68 23.75 -18.48
CA ASN A 607 1.17 22.68 -19.36
C ASN A 607 2.65 22.33 -19.12
N TYR A 608 3.17 22.61 -17.94
CA TYR A 608 4.58 22.37 -17.61
C TYR A 608 4.97 20.90 -17.80
N THR A 609 4.09 19.97 -17.45
CA THR A 609 4.31 18.54 -17.63
C THR A 609 3.01 17.80 -17.95
N THR A 610 3.10 16.59 -18.52
CA THR A 610 1.91 15.75 -18.71
C THR A 610 1.49 15.12 -17.38
N LYS A 611 0.18 14.85 -17.22
CA LYS A 611 -0.38 14.19 -16.04
C LYS A 611 0.36 12.88 -15.70
N GLU A 612 0.66 12.06 -16.71
CA GLU A 612 1.40 10.80 -16.57
C GLU A 612 2.83 10.99 -16.02
N VAL A 613 3.52 12.04 -16.46
CA VAL A 613 4.89 12.35 -15.99
C VAL A 613 4.86 12.85 -14.57
N ALA A 614 3.91 13.74 -14.22
CA ALA A 614 3.72 14.24 -12.86
C ALA A 614 3.40 13.12 -11.87
N GLU A 615 2.46 12.24 -12.20
CA GLU A 615 2.13 11.07 -11.37
C GLU A 615 3.32 10.11 -11.19
N THR A 616 4.10 9.90 -12.25
CA THR A 616 5.30 9.05 -12.19
C THR A 616 6.35 9.64 -11.24
N ASP A 617 6.52 10.96 -11.24
CA ASP A 617 7.46 11.65 -10.36
C ASP A 617 7.01 11.63 -8.90
N ILE A 618 5.75 11.94 -8.64
CA ILE A 618 5.14 11.86 -7.32
C ILE A 618 5.31 10.44 -6.73
N ASN A 619 5.02 9.41 -7.50
CA ASN A 619 5.15 8.02 -7.07
C ASN A 619 6.62 7.62 -6.80
N ARG A 620 7.56 8.16 -7.58
CA ARG A 620 9.00 8.00 -7.35
C ARG A 620 9.44 8.64 -6.02
N ILE A 621 8.97 9.86 -5.76
CA ILE A 621 9.30 10.59 -4.53
C ILE A 621 8.70 9.85 -3.33
N LYS A 622 7.43 9.49 -3.37
CA LYS A 622 6.76 8.67 -2.34
C LYS A 622 7.53 7.38 -2.04
N THR A 623 7.95 6.68 -3.07
CA THR A 623 8.73 5.43 -2.92
C THR A 623 10.12 5.66 -2.30
N ARG A 624 10.79 6.76 -2.67
CA ARG A 624 12.11 7.12 -2.13
C ARG A 624 12.06 7.51 -0.67
N MET A 625 11.02 8.22 -0.28
CA MET A 625 10.82 8.70 1.09
C MET A 625 10.25 7.61 2.00
N HIS A 626 9.91 6.42 1.46
CA HIS A 626 9.12 5.40 2.15
C HIS A 626 7.79 5.96 2.71
N ALA A 627 7.26 7.00 2.07
CA ALA A 627 6.11 7.77 2.48
C ALA A 627 5.08 7.77 1.34
N ASN A 628 4.41 6.63 1.11
CA ASN A 628 3.35 6.53 0.11
C ASN A 628 2.12 7.38 0.44
N THR A 629 2.11 7.98 1.61
CA THR A 629 0.98 8.67 2.23
C THR A 629 1.08 10.18 2.22
N LEU A 630 2.22 10.76 1.83
CA LEU A 630 2.31 12.21 1.72
C LEU A 630 1.36 12.71 0.65
N THR A 631 0.57 13.72 1.01
CA THR A 631 -0.21 14.49 0.04
C THR A 631 0.75 15.18 -0.94
N THR A 632 0.25 15.55 -2.10
CA THR A 632 1.02 16.32 -3.08
C THR A 632 1.57 17.60 -2.46
N LYS A 633 0.78 18.26 -1.61
CA LYS A 633 1.17 19.45 -0.84
C LYS A 633 2.37 19.16 0.09
N GLN A 634 2.31 18.12 0.90
CA GLN A 634 3.40 17.73 1.80
C GLN A 634 4.67 17.32 1.07
N ILE A 635 4.54 16.70 -0.10
CA ILE A 635 5.68 16.39 -0.97
C ILE A 635 6.33 17.69 -1.47
N GLY A 636 5.52 18.66 -1.89
CA GLY A 636 6.01 19.96 -2.32
C GLY A 636 6.71 20.72 -1.19
N GLU A 637 6.13 20.77 0.00
CA GLU A 637 6.74 21.37 1.20
C GLU A 637 8.11 20.72 1.50
N HIS A 638 8.19 19.39 1.48
CA HIS A 638 9.45 18.70 1.69
C HIS A 638 10.50 18.99 0.62
N ILE A 639 10.09 19.15 -0.65
CA ILE A 639 11.00 19.54 -1.75
C ILE A 639 11.52 20.97 -1.50
N ILE A 640 10.65 21.89 -1.06
CA ILE A 640 11.01 23.28 -0.75
C ILE A 640 12.04 23.31 0.39
N ASP A 641 11.76 22.63 1.52
CA ASP A 641 12.68 22.58 2.67
C ASP A 641 14.07 22.08 2.27
N ARG A 642 14.12 21.01 1.47
CA ARG A 642 15.39 20.48 0.99
C ARG A 642 16.09 21.39 -0.02
N SER A 643 15.33 22.17 -0.77
CA SER A 643 15.89 23.16 -1.69
C SER A 643 16.48 24.33 -0.91
N MET A 644 15.82 24.77 0.16
CA MET A 644 16.35 25.82 1.06
C MET A 644 17.66 25.40 1.73
N GLU A 645 17.78 24.12 2.19
CA GLU A 645 19.06 23.58 2.69
C GLU A 645 20.18 23.70 1.63
N VAL A 646 19.87 23.41 0.37
CA VAL A 646 20.83 23.47 -0.74
C VAL A 646 21.23 24.91 -1.04
N TYR A 647 20.27 25.85 -1.07
CA TYR A 647 20.54 27.26 -1.31
C TYR A 647 21.42 27.89 -0.21
N ALA A 648 21.21 27.54 1.06
CA ALA A 648 22.07 27.97 2.16
C ALA A 648 23.52 27.49 2.00
N LEU A 649 23.71 26.27 1.49
CA LEU A 649 25.08 25.76 1.22
C LEU A 649 25.73 26.40 -0.01
N LEU A 650 24.95 26.74 -1.04
CA LEU A 650 25.43 27.49 -2.20
C LEU A 650 25.85 28.91 -1.80
N ASP A 651 25.05 29.59 -0.96
CA ASP A 651 25.40 30.92 -0.42
C ASP A 651 26.69 30.89 0.40
N SER A 652 26.80 29.91 1.31
CA SER A 652 28.01 29.72 2.10
C SER A 652 29.26 29.49 1.25
N TYR A 653 29.15 28.70 0.18
CA TYR A 653 30.22 28.46 -0.76
C TYR A 653 30.57 29.74 -1.54
N ALA A 654 29.56 30.43 -2.07
CA ALA A 654 29.71 31.65 -2.85
C ALA A 654 30.43 32.75 -2.05
N LYS A 655 30.01 33.01 -0.81
CA LYS A 655 30.66 33.96 0.11
C LYS A 655 32.13 33.63 0.33
N LYS A 656 32.47 32.35 0.53
CA LYS A 656 33.84 31.91 0.73
C LYS A 656 34.74 32.13 -0.49
N HIS A 657 34.18 32.13 -1.71
CA HIS A 657 34.91 32.23 -2.97
C HIS A 657 34.74 33.59 -3.66
N ASN A 658 34.23 34.59 -2.95
CA ASN A 658 33.96 35.93 -3.46
C ASN A 658 33.09 35.91 -4.73
N ILE A 659 31.98 35.16 -4.63
CA ILE A 659 30.91 35.08 -5.62
C ILE A 659 29.66 35.67 -4.99
N HIS A 660 28.92 36.48 -5.72
CA HIS A 660 27.72 37.13 -5.25
C HIS A 660 26.49 36.49 -5.90
N ILE A 661 25.57 35.99 -5.08
CA ILE A 661 24.30 35.47 -5.57
C ILE A 661 23.17 36.38 -5.10
N TYR A 662 22.31 36.79 -6.02
CA TYR A 662 21.19 37.68 -5.80
C TYR A 662 19.89 37.03 -6.23
N ASN A 663 18.80 37.40 -5.57
CA ASN A 663 17.47 36.96 -5.94
C ASN A 663 16.70 38.06 -6.67
N ALA A 664 16.59 37.95 -7.99
CA ALA A 664 15.84 38.86 -8.87
C ALA A 664 14.39 38.36 -9.12
N THR A 665 13.94 37.30 -8.43
CA THR A 665 12.58 36.76 -8.54
C THR A 665 11.56 37.76 -7.98
N ARG A 666 10.47 38.01 -8.72
CA ARG A 666 9.37 38.86 -8.25
C ARG A 666 8.50 38.09 -7.25
N GLY A 667 8.56 38.44 -5.96
CA GLY A 667 7.85 37.74 -4.90
C GLY A 667 8.50 36.39 -4.54
N GLY A 668 7.66 35.38 -4.18
CA GLY A 668 8.14 34.07 -3.71
C GLY A 668 8.71 34.08 -2.30
N ASN A 669 9.21 32.92 -1.83
CA ASN A 669 9.60 32.68 -0.43
C ASN A 669 11.14 32.51 -0.24
N LEU A 670 11.95 32.77 -1.26
CA LEU A 670 13.39 32.60 -1.19
C LEU A 670 14.06 33.86 -0.64
N GLU A 671 14.46 33.85 0.64
CA GLU A 671 15.08 34.98 1.35
C GLU A 671 16.56 34.75 1.72
N ILE A 672 17.16 33.65 1.29
CA ILE A 672 18.56 33.31 1.58
C ILE A 672 19.53 34.27 0.87
N PHE A 673 19.18 34.73 -0.33
CA PHE A 673 19.98 35.64 -1.14
C PHE A 673 19.40 37.04 -1.11
N PRO A 674 20.25 38.09 -1.13
CA PRO A 674 19.77 39.49 -1.20
C PRO A 674 18.84 39.70 -2.40
N ARG A 675 17.69 40.34 -2.18
CA ARG A 675 16.75 40.66 -3.24
C ARG A 675 17.21 41.90 -4.03
N VAL A 676 17.05 41.81 -5.33
CA VAL A 676 17.31 42.92 -6.27
C VAL A 676 16.17 43.00 -7.29
N LYS A 677 15.94 44.17 -7.87
CA LYS A 677 15.01 44.30 -9.00
C LYS A 677 15.76 44.02 -10.30
N LEU A 678 15.15 43.25 -11.19
CA LEU A 678 15.73 42.89 -12.48
C LEU A 678 16.09 44.16 -13.29
N GLU A 679 15.20 45.15 -13.28
CA GLU A 679 15.34 46.40 -14.00
C GLU A 679 16.59 47.20 -13.51
N ASP A 680 16.82 47.24 -12.19
CA ASP A 680 17.97 47.94 -11.59
C ASP A 680 19.29 47.22 -11.93
N VAL A 681 19.28 45.90 -12.03
CA VAL A 681 20.46 45.13 -12.44
C VAL A 681 20.83 45.37 -13.90
N LEU A 682 19.83 45.50 -14.78
CA LEU A 682 20.04 45.70 -16.20
C LEU A 682 20.44 47.15 -16.52
N SER A 683 19.92 48.16 -15.79
CA SER A 683 20.25 49.59 -15.98
C SER A 683 21.71 49.91 -15.66
N LYS A 684 22.31 49.28 -14.64
CA LYS A 684 23.74 49.47 -14.31
C LYS A 684 24.70 49.15 -15.47
N LYS A 685 24.39 48.15 -16.29
CA LYS A 685 25.19 47.80 -17.47
C LYS A 685 25.17 48.90 -18.55
N MET A 686 24.07 49.62 -18.67
CA MET A 686 23.93 50.72 -19.63
C MET A 686 24.75 51.95 -19.23
N GLU A 687 25.03 52.14 -17.93
CA GLU A 687 25.88 53.23 -17.42
C GLU A 687 27.37 52.88 -17.50
N GLU A 688 27.77 51.62 -17.29
CA GLU A 688 29.16 51.16 -17.41
C GLU A 688 29.64 51.01 -18.87
N SER A 689 28.71 50.95 -19.84
CA SER A 689 28.99 50.83 -21.27
C SER A 689 28.96 52.20 -22.01
N LYS A 690 28.66 53.31 -21.33
CA LYS A 690 28.81 54.71 -21.78
C LYS A 690 30.08 55.27 -21.21
#